data_a65671d05db7f1caa9d2bd9c232cd24d
#
_entry.id   a65671d05db7f1caa9d2bd9c232cd24d
#
_cell.length_a   1.000
_cell.length_b   1.000
_cell.length_c   1.000
_cell.angle_alpha   90.00
_cell.angle_beta   90.00
_cell.angle_gamma   90.00
#
_symmetry.space_group_name_H-M   'P 1'
#
loop_
_entity.id
_entity.type
_entity.pdbx_description
1 polymer ?
#
loop_
_entity_poly.entity_id
_entity_poly.type
_entity_poly.pdbx_seq_one_letter_code
_entity_poly.pdbx_strand_id
1 'polypeptide(L)'
;MSIITEEDFKRRPVTNDIAEIVRTMPGINLTGNSSSGQYGNKRQIDIRGMGPENTLILIDGKPVLSRNSVKMGRSGERNTQGDSNWVPAEAIESIEVIRGPAAARYGSGASGGVINIITKSPDEASTSITAQTELSSNKYEGDNRRFNLVTSAPLSERFSHRTIVNYNEQDADDPRVNLDATDVTTGRGGTAKAVGAGREGVENIDVRTLVRFDQDDINRWDFEAAYSRQGNRYAGDNAFQGVSYPVDENGNVIIPEPEDLAETDPQSLIGEETLVMHRRTFGVTHNGEYDFGDSFSYIQYESTSNSRLGEGSAGGGEGRINSLEMTTIKLENITAKTEWNVPLTLGGFNQTATFGAEYRKETLDDSVSNQLTLNVVDDGTIPGAETDPENRPSETDATLVGVYVEDNIMLTDSITLTPGLRFDDHSKAGTNLSPSLNASWQASPNIVVQGGISRAFKAPNLYQLNPNYVYYTRGNGCPVDFSNLGGGCHILGNPDLEHETSVNKEIGVNYTNEEGLNAGITYFHNDYKDKIGTGNVPPEYVLPGEEGGEANVQVFQWFNVPEAVISGLEGNLLFPVTSTIEWSTNFTVMLESEDKSTGQPLSIVPDYTVNSLISWQATDALELVLSAQHYGETESPTASVNSGAVIEADDREAYTITNINAIYAFDENLSFNVSVKNLFNESVKREGTQASNAGANTFNEPERSFLLSATYQF
;
A
#
# COMPACT_ATOMS: atom_id res chain seq x y z
N MET A 1 -12.69 -14.20 -1.23
CA MET A 1 -13.00 -12.79 -0.98
C MET A 1 -13.32 -12.62 0.51
N SER A 2 -12.79 -11.60 1.15
CA SER A 2 -13.17 -11.19 2.51
C SER A 2 -13.80 -9.80 2.43
N ILE A 3 -14.74 -9.52 3.33
CA ILE A 3 -15.44 -8.22 3.38
C ILE A 3 -15.23 -7.64 4.78
N ILE A 4 -14.88 -6.37 4.85
CA ILE A 4 -14.87 -5.54 6.06
C ILE A 4 -16.10 -4.64 5.97
N THR A 5 -16.93 -4.65 6.98
CA THR A 5 -18.20 -3.90 7.02
C THR A 5 -18.09 -2.63 7.85
N GLU A 6 -19.09 -1.76 7.78
CA GLU A 6 -19.19 -0.59 8.67
C GLU A 6 -19.14 -0.98 10.16
N GLU A 7 -19.70 -2.13 10.52
CA GLU A 7 -19.67 -2.62 11.91
C GLU A 7 -18.25 -3.00 12.36
N ASP A 8 -17.44 -3.57 11.46
CA ASP A 8 -16.03 -3.86 11.75
C ASP A 8 -15.24 -2.58 12.06
N PHE A 9 -15.54 -1.46 11.38
CA PHE A 9 -14.92 -0.16 11.68
C PHE A 9 -15.36 0.38 13.04
N LYS A 10 -16.61 0.15 13.47
CA LYS A 10 -17.07 0.54 14.81
C LYS A 10 -16.37 -0.29 15.89
N ARG A 11 -16.22 -1.59 15.65
CA ARG A 11 -15.55 -2.53 16.55
C ARG A 11 -14.03 -2.33 16.63
N ARG A 12 -13.40 -1.89 15.53
CA ARG A 12 -11.96 -1.59 15.42
C ARG A 12 -11.78 -0.19 14.85
N PRO A 13 -11.92 0.86 15.66
CA PRO A 13 -11.83 2.24 15.17
C PRO A 13 -10.42 2.52 14.65
N VAL A 14 -10.35 2.97 13.40
CA VAL A 14 -9.10 3.40 12.78
C VAL A 14 -8.79 4.83 13.15
N THR A 15 -7.50 5.15 13.23
CA THR A 15 -7.04 6.49 13.56
C THR A 15 -6.83 7.34 12.32
N ASN A 16 -6.08 6.82 11.37
CA ASN A 16 -5.59 7.60 10.24
C ASN A 16 -5.85 6.90 8.90
N ASP A 17 -5.52 5.61 8.78
CA ASP A 17 -5.48 4.86 7.54
C ASP A 17 -6.29 3.56 7.67
N ILE A 18 -7.09 3.24 6.65
CA ILE A 18 -7.82 1.96 6.60
C ILE A 18 -6.90 0.75 6.61
N ALA A 19 -5.63 0.90 6.26
CA ALA A 19 -4.63 -0.15 6.40
C ALA A 19 -4.57 -0.74 7.82
N GLU A 20 -4.90 0.05 8.86
CA GLU A 20 -4.99 -0.41 10.25
C GLU A 20 -6.00 -1.55 10.45
N ILE A 21 -7.15 -1.50 9.75
CA ILE A 21 -8.17 -2.55 9.83
C ILE A 21 -7.94 -3.63 8.76
N VAL A 22 -7.52 -3.25 7.56
CA VAL A 22 -7.29 -4.19 6.45
C VAL A 22 -6.21 -5.20 6.82
N ARG A 23 -5.16 -4.81 7.58
CA ARG A 23 -4.09 -5.72 8.07
C ARG A 23 -4.60 -6.85 8.96
N THR A 24 -5.82 -6.74 9.48
CA THR A 24 -6.43 -7.82 10.31
C THR A 24 -7.09 -8.92 9.47
N MET A 25 -7.16 -8.77 8.16
CA MET A 25 -7.72 -9.77 7.25
C MET A 25 -6.70 -10.87 6.94
N PRO A 26 -7.17 -12.09 6.61
CA PRO A 26 -6.27 -13.18 6.24
C PRO A 26 -5.41 -12.80 5.04
N GLY A 27 -4.12 -13.16 5.03
CA GLY A 27 -3.20 -12.92 3.93
C GLY A 27 -2.72 -11.48 3.80
N ILE A 28 -3.00 -10.58 4.76
CA ILE A 28 -2.62 -9.17 4.68
C ILE A 28 -1.55 -8.84 5.71
N ASN A 29 -0.52 -8.15 5.23
CA ASN A 29 0.53 -7.54 6.05
C ASN A 29 0.71 -6.06 5.67
N LEU A 30 1.45 -5.32 6.48
CA LEU A 30 1.94 -3.99 6.15
C LEU A 30 3.46 -4.06 5.99
N THR A 31 3.97 -3.80 4.81
CA THR A 31 5.40 -3.95 4.49
C THR A 31 5.87 -2.91 3.48
N GLY A 32 7.16 -2.86 3.27
CA GLY A 32 7.78 -2.21 2.13
C GLY A 32 7.68 -3.06 0.87
N ASN A 33 8.35 -2.64 -0.17
CA ASN A 33 8.25 -3.19 -1.52
C ASN A 33 9.40 -4.13 -1.89
N SER A 34 10.38 -4.31 -1.03
CA SER A 34 11.55 -5.13 -1.30
C SER A 34 11.89 -6.07 -0.15
N SER A 35 12.70 -7.08 -0.47
CA SER A 35 13.28 -7.98 0.52
C SER A 35 14.37 -7.34 1.38
N SER A 36 14.79 -6.10 1.12
CA SER A 36 15.74 -5.38 1.95
C SER A 36 15.11 -4.75 3.20
N GLY A 37 13.80 -4.87 3.36
CA GLY A 37 13.06 -4.40 4.51
C GLY A 37 11.90 -3.49 4.15
N GLN A 38 11.26 -3.03 5.20
CA GLN A 38 10.23 -2.03 5.12
C GLN A 38 10.90 -0.66 5.05
N TYR A 39 10.23 0.27 4.38
CA TYR A 39 10.73 1.62 4.22
C TYR A 39 10.42 2.47 5.46
N GLY A 40 11.20 2.28 6.52
CA GLY A 40 10.97 2.97 7.80
C GLY A 40 9.56 2.71 8.34
N ASN A 41 8.92 3.75 8.86
CA ASN A 41 7.55 3.68 9.36
C ASN A 41 6.46 3.80 8.27
N LYS A 42 6.82 3.97 6.99
CA LYS A 42 5.88 4.12 5.86
C LYS A 42 5.57 2.76 5.23
N ARG A 43 4.71 2.00 5.92
CA ARG A 43 4.29 0.67 5.46
C ARG A 43 3.04 0.75 4.59
N GLN A 44 2.96 -0.10 3.58
CA GLN A 44 1.83 -0.22 2.65
C GLN A 44 1.18 -1.59 2.77
N ILE A 45 -0.07 -1.69 2.30
CA ILE A 45 -0.79 -2.97 2.28
C ILE A 45 -0.11 -3.93 1.31
N ASP A 46 0.28 -5.09 1.82
CA ASP A 46 0.88 -6.20 1.10
C ASP A 46 -0.01 -7.45 1.21
N ILE A 47 -0.44 -7.99 0.10
CA ILE A 47 -1.27 -9.20 0.04
C ILE A 47 -0.37 -10.41 -0.18
N ARG A 48 -0.39 -11.34 0.79
CA ARG A 48 0.35 -12.62 0.75
C ARG A 48 1.87 -12.50 0.62
N GLY A 49 2.47 -11.36 0.99
CA GLY A 49 3.91 -11.15 0.88
C GLY A 49 4.41 -10.93 -0.56
N MET A 50 3.54 -10.55 -1.50
CA MET A 50 3.92 -10.28 -2.89
C MET A 50 4.49 -8.87 -3.10
N GLY A 51 4.49 -8.06 -2.06
CA GLY A 51 4.89 -6.66 -2.08
C GLY A 51 3.73 -5.70 -2.45
N PRO A 52 3.73 -4.48 -1.88
CA PRO A 52 2.62 -3.53 -2.03
C PRO A 52 2.40 -3.05 -3.47
N GLU A 53 3.43 -3.06 -4.33
CA GLU A 53 3.29 -2.74 -5.75
C GLU A 53 2.41 -3.75 -6.52
N ASN A 54 2.15 -4.93 -5.94
CA ASN A 54 1.29 -5.98 -6.46
C ASN A 54 -0.12 -5.97 -5.84
N THR A 55 -0.43 -4.96 -5.02
CA THR A 55 -1.76 -4.72 -4.46
C THR A 55 -2.43 -3.56 -5.18
N LEU A 56 -3.53 -3.84 -5.87
CA LEU A 56 -4.32 -2.81 -6.55
C LEU A 56 -5.40 -2.27 -5.59
N ILE A 57 -5.45 -0.95 -5.43
CA ILE A 57 -6.46 -0.29 -4.62
C ILE A 57 -7.49 0.36 -5.55
N LEU A 58 -8.77 0.10 -5.29
CA LEU A 58 -9.90 0.66 -5.99
C LEU A 58 -10.78 1.45 -5.03
N ILE A 59 -11.44 2.48 -5.55
CA ILE A 59 -12.55 3.18 -4.89
C ILE A 59 -13.76 3.08 -5.82
N ASP A 60 -14.83 2.44 -5.36
CA ASP A 60 -16.05 2.17 -6.14
C ASP A 60 -15.72 1.52 -7.50
N GLY A 61 -14.81 0.51 -7.49
CA GLY A 61 -14.37 -0.24 -8.68
C GLY A 61 -13.42 0.51 -9.62
N LYS A 62 -12.98 1.73 -9.27
CA LYS A 62 -12.09 2.59 -10.07
C LYS A 62 -10.69 2.63 -9.45
N PRO A 63 -9.60 2.41 -10.22
CA PRO A 63 -8.24 2.36 -9.68
C PRO A 63 -7.78 3.71 -9.14
N VAL A 64 -7.03 3.66 -8.06
CA VAL A 64 -6.29 4.77 -7.47
C VAL A 64 -4.82 4.59 -7.79
N LEU A 65 -4.21 5.59 -8.43
CA LEU A 65 -2.84 5.49 -8.95
C LEU A 65 -1.92 6.60 -8.44
N SER A 66 -2.35 7.38 -7.44
CA SER A 66 -1.62 8.56 -6.96
C SER A 66 -0.23 8.23 -6.43
N ARG A 67 0.00 7.03 -5.87
CA ARG A 67 1.35 6.59 -5.46
C ARG A 67 2.36 6.56 -6.62
N ASN A 68 1.90 6.47 -7.89
CA ASN A 68 2.77 6.51 -9.06
C ASN A 68 3.45 7.88 -9.26
N SER A 69 3.00 8.93 -8.57
CA SER A 69 3.70 10.23 -8.49
C SER A 69 4.93 10.22 -7.56
N VAL A 70 5.19 9.11 -6.86
CA VAL A 70 6.37 8.96 -6.01
C VAL A 70 7.43 8.17 -6.76
N LYS A 71 8.65 8.72 -6.80
CA LYS A 71 9.78 8.07 -7.49
C LYS A 71 10.07 6.69 -6.92
N MET A 72 10.54 5.79 -7.79
CA MET A 72 11.10 4.51 -7.39
C MET A 72 12.51 4.69 -6.87
N GLY A 73 12.75 4.20 -5.68
CA GLY A 73 14.09 4.07 -5.14
C GLY A 73 14.84 2.84 -5.70
N ARG A 74 16.11 2.77 -5.44
CA ARG A 74 17.01 1.68 -5.93
C ARG A 74 16.62 0.28 -5.48
N SER A 75 15.94 0.16 -4.33
CA SER A 75 15.47 -1.12 -3.79
C SER A 75 14.14 -1.59 -4.40
N GLY A 76 13.56 -0.80 -5.32
CA GLY A 76 12.24 -1.08 -5.86
C GLY A 76 11.11 -0.63 -4.93
N GLU A 77 11.40 0.23 -3.97
CA GLU A 77 10.45 0.78 -3.01
C GLU A 77 10.10 2.23 -3.30
N ARG A 78 8.95 2.67 -2.80
CA ARG A 78 8.51 4.06 -2.82
C ARG A 78 8.37 4.60 -1.41
N ASN A 79 8.89 5.80 -1.18
CA ASN A 79 8.73 6.50 0.09
C ASN A 79 7.34 7.15 0.20
N THR A 80 6.33 6.33 0.42
CA THR A 80 4.92 6.72 0.54
C THR A 80 4.14 5.73 1.41
N GLN A 81 3.04 6.19 2.01
CA GLN A 81 2.07 5.33 2.70
C GLN A 81 1.12 4.61 1.72
N GLY A 82 1.26 4.84 0.41
CA GLY A 82 0.42 4.22 -0.61
C GLY A 82 -0.89 4.97 -0.85
N ASP A 83 -1.90 4.23 -1.30
CA ASP A 83 -3.19 4.77 -1.76
C ASP A 83 -4.38 4.39 -0.86
N SER A 84 -4.14 3.96 0.40
CA SER A 84 -5.17 3.44 1.30
C SER A 84 -5.91 4.51 2.12
N ASN A 85 -5.43 5.74 2.16
CA ASN A 85 -5.94 6.80 3.04
C ASN A 85 -6.72 7.92 2.31
N TRP A 86 -7.22 7.66 1.09
CA TRP A 86 -7.98 8.64 0.30
C TRP A 86 -9.48 8.69 0.61
N VAL A 87 -9.99 7.78 1.44
CA VAL A 87 -11.40 7.73 1.86
C VAL A 87 -11.44 7.55 3.37
N PRO A 88 -12.07 8.46 4.12
CA PRO A 88 -12.22 8.30 5.56
C PRO A 88 -13.14 7.12 5.90
N ALA A 89 -12.87 6.45 7.03
CA ALA A 89 -13.58 5.25 7.45
C ALA A 89 -15.10 5.45 7.55
N GLU A 90 -15.55 6.64 7.98
CA GLU A 90 -16.97 6.98 8.13
C GLU A 90 -17.74 7.05 6.81
N ALA A 91 -17.02 7.22 5.70
CA ALA A 91 -17.58 7.28 4.36
C ALA A 91 -17.65 5.90 3.67
N ILE A 92 -17.07 4.88 4.30
CA ILE A 92 -16.97 3.53 3.75
C ILE A 92 -18.21 2.72 4.16
N GLU A 93 -18.82 2.06 3.19
CA GLU A 93 -19.86 1.05 3.40
C GLU A 93 -19.21 -0.32 3.65
N SER A 94 -18.26 -0.68 2.79
CA SER A 94 -17.51 -1.93 2.93
C SER A 94 -16.15 -1.87 2.21
N ILE A 95 -15.25 -2.78 2.59
CA ILE A 95 -14.02 -3.03 1.84
C ILE A 95 -14.01 -4.50 1.44
N GLU A 96 -13.84 -4.72 0.14
CA GLU A 96 -13.69 -6.05 -0.44
C GLU A 96 -12.21 -6.37 -0.64
N VAL A 97 -11.76 -7.48 -0.06
CA VAL A 97 -10.41 -8.01 -0.22
C VAL A 97 -10.46 -9.21 -1.14
N ILE A 98 -10.01 -9.03 -2.39
CA ILE A 98 -10.03 -10.04 -3.45
C ILE A 98 -8.60 -10.56 -3.63
N ARG A 99 -8.39 -11.85 -3.46
CA ARG A 99 -7.08 -12.50 -3.49
C ARG A 99 -7.03 -13.62 -4.52
N GLY A 100 -5.81 -13.99 -4.89
CA GLY A 100 -5.55 -15.15 -5.73
C GLY A 100 -6.14 -15.04 -7.15
N PRO A 101 -6.57 -16.17 -7.74
CA PRO A 101 -6.97 -16.25 -9.14
C PRO A 101 -8.11 -15.31 -9.55
N ALA A 102 -9.00 -14.95 -8.63
CA ALA A 102 -10.10 -14.02 -8.89
C ALA A 102 -9.63 -12.58 -9.17
N ALA A 103 -8.42 -12.21 -8.74
CA ALA A 103 -7.86 -10.87 -8.97
C ALA A 103 -7.36 -10.67 -10.42
N ALA A 104 -7.10 -11.73 -11.18
CA ALA A 104 -6.51 -11.64 -12.53
C ALA A 104 -7.33 -10.80 -13.52
N ARG A 105 -8.66 -10.75 -13.38
CA ARG A 105 -9.55 -9.93 -14.25
C ARG A 105 -9.35 -8.42 -14.07
N TYR A 106 -8.73 -7.98 -12.96
CA TYR A 106 -8.49 -6.56 -12.67
C TYR A 106 -7.24 -6.00 -13.36
N GLY A 107 -6.43 -6.86 -13.99
CA GLY A 107 -5.29 -6.47 -14.82
C GLY A 107 -4.04 -6.11 -14.05
N SER A 108 -3.28 -5.16 -14.59
CA SER A 108 -1.96 -4.79 -14.07
C SER A 108 -2.00 -4.27 -12.62
N GLY A 109 -1.10 -4.81 -11.80
CA GLY A 109 -0.95 -4.45 -10.39
C GLY A 109 -1.79 -5.27 -9.41
N ALA A 110 -2.60 -6.24 -9.90
CA ALA A 110 -3.44 -7.10 -9.07
C ALA A 110 -2.83 -8.51 -8.83
N SER A 111 -1.53 -8.68 -9.00
CA SER A 111 -0.87 -10.00 -8.87
C SER A 111 -0.99 -10.57 -7.46
N GLY A 112 -0.91 -9.76 -6.41
CA GLY A 112 -1.18 -10.14 -5.02
C GLY A 112 -2.68 -10.16 -4.71
N GLY A 113 -3.40 -9.16 -5.20
CA GLY A 113 -4.82 -9.01 -4.99
C GLY A 113 -5.33 -7.58 -5.19
N VAL A 114 -6.60 -7.40 -4.82
CA VAL A 114 -7.33 -6.14 -4.95
C VAL A 114 -7.98 -5.76 -3.62
N ILE A 115 -7.86 -4.51 -3.24
CA ILE A 115 -8.62 -3.86 -2.16
C ILE A 115 -9.61 -2.92 -2.83
N ASN A 116 -10.90 -3.23 -2.78
CA ASN A 116 -11.95 -2.38 -3.34
C ASN A 116 -12.74 -1.69 -2.21
N ILE A 117 -12.57 -0.39 -2.08
CA ILE A 117 -13.25 0.44 -1.10
C ILE A 117 -14.60 0.86 -1.68
N ILE A 118 -15.68 0.38 -1.10
CA ILE A 118 -17.06 0.75 -1.48
C ILE A 118 -17.52 1.88 -0.57
N THR A 119 -17.92 2.98 -1.15
CA THR A 119 -18.39 4.14 -0.42
C THR A 119 -19.91 4.11 -0.24
N LYS A 120 -20.42 4.71 0.85
CA LYS A 120 -21.86 4.76 1.18
C LYS A 120 -22.72 5.28 0.02
N SER A 121 -23.90 4.71 -0.15
CA SER A 121 -24.85 5.10 -1.21
C SER A 121 -25.41 6.53 -0.99
N PRO A 122 -25.72 7.30 -2.05
CA PRO A 122 -26.42 8.58 -1.94
C PRO A 122 -27.95 8.46 -1.82
N ASP A 123 -28.51 7.25 -1.89
CA ASP A 123 -29.95 7.05 -2.08
C ASP A 123 -30.76 7.25 -0.79
N GLU A 124 -30.14 7.09 0.36
CA GLU A 124 -30.77 7.27 1.66
C GLU A 124 -30.44 8.64 2.25
N ALA A 125 -31.46 9.31 2.80
CA ALA A 125 -31.26 10.54 3.54
C ALA A 125 -30.56 10.23 4.86
N SER A 126 -29.33 10.69 5.00
CA SER A 126 -28.54 10.52 6.21
C SER A 126 -27.53 11.65 6.32
N THR A 127 -27.38 12.18 7.52
CA THR A 127 -26.27 13.10 7.82
C THR A 127 -25.61 12.65 9.10
N SER A 128 -24.31 12.41 9.07
CA SER A 128 -23.53 12.06 10.25
C SER A 128 -22.36 13.02 10.44
N ILE A 129 -22.13 13.39 11.68
CA ILE A 129 -20.97 14.18 12.11
C ILE A 129 -20.21 13.34 13.12
N THR A 130 -18.93 13.09 12.88
CA THR A 130 -18.05 12.38 13.79
C THR A 130 -16.90 13.28 14.21
N ALA A 131 -16.66 13.34 15.51
CA ALA A 131 -15.46 13.96 16.09
C ALA A 131 -14.70 12.91 16.89
N GLN A 132 -13.39 12.78 16.66
CA GLN A 132 -12.55 11.77 17.26
C GLN A 132 -11.25 12.41 17.75
N THR A 133 -10.75 11.93 18.89
CA THR A 133 -9.39 12.20 19.35
C THR A 133 -8.75 10.93 19.88
N GLU A 134 -7.46 10.79 19.64
CA GLU A 134 -6.64 9.73 20.21
C GLU A 134 -5.41 10.36 20.88
N LEU A 135 -5.20 10.03 22.15
CA LEU A 135 -4.15 10.57 22.98
C LEU A 135 -3.17 9.44 23.35
N SER A 136 -1.90 9.59 23.02
CA SER A 136 -0.87 8.62 23.43
C SER A 136 -0.54 8.74 24.90
N SER A 137 -0.26 7.60 25.55
CA SER A 137 0.31 7.59 26.91
C SER A 137 1.80 7.92 26.94
N ASN A 138 2.48 7.81 25.80
CA ASN A 138 3.88 8.18 25.62
C ASN A 138 3.96 9.62 25.09
N LYS A 139 4.56 10.51 25.88
CA LYS A 139 4.70 11.93 25.53
C LYS A 139 5.55 12.21 24.27
N TYR A 140 6.24 11.22 23.77
CA TYR A 140 7.06 11.30 22.55
C TYR A 140 6.32 10.78 21.30
N GLU A 141 5.12 10.26 21.47
CA GLU A 141 4.26 9.87 20.35
C GLU A 141 3.22 10.96 20.06
N GLY A 142 2.93 11.13 18.77
CA GLY A 142 1.96 12.12 18.30
C GLY A 142 0.51 11.76 18.62
N ASP A 143 -0.26 12.75 19.06
CA ASP A 143 -1.71 12.66 19.24
C ASP A 143 -2.44 12.79 17.89
N ASN A 144 -3.70 12.29 17.84
CA ASN A 144 -4.54 12.40 16.65
C ASN A 144 -5.86 13.12 16.95
N ARG A 145 -6.35 13.87 15.95
CA ARG A 145 -7.66 14.53 15.95
C ARG A 145 -8.30 14.37 14.59
N ARG A 146 -9.57 14.00 14.57
CA ARG A 146 -10.34 13.85 13.32
C ARG A 146 -11.74 14.45 13.43
N PHE A 147 -12.16 15.06 12.36
CA PHE A 147 -13.53 15.54 12.16
C PHE A 147 -14.04 15.07 10.81
N ASN A 148 -15.23 14.49 10.80
CA ASN A 148 -15.84 13.99 9.57
C ASN A 148 -17.30 14.41 9.49
N LEU A 149 -17.75 14.77 8.28
CA LEU A 149 -19.12 15.02 7.90
C LEU A 149 -19.46 14.18 6.67
N VAL A 150 -20.45 13.32 6.80
CA VAL A 150 -21.05 12.62 5.65
C VAL A 150 -22.51 13.03 5.57
N THR A 151 -22.93 13.51 4.40
CA THR A 151 -24.33 13.83 4.15
C THR A 151 -24.77 13.23 2.83
N SER A 152 -25.93 12.59 2.83
CA SER A 152 -26.58 12.04 1.65
C SER A 152 -28.07 12.34 1.70
N ALA A 153 -28.67 12.61 0.56
CA ALA A 153 -30.12 12.80 0.46
C ALA A 153 -30.61 12.70 -0.99
N PRO A 154 -31.85 12.21 -1.21
CA PRO A 154 -32.55 12.44 -2.44
C PRO A 154 -32.88 13.94 -2.59
N LEU A 155 -32.46 14.54 -3.71
CA LEU A 155 -32.75 15.93 -4.06
C LEU A 155 -34.11 16.05 -4.80
N SER A 156 -34.49 14.98 -5.51
CA SER A 156 -35.75 14.82 -6.22
C SER A 156 -36.00 13.33 -6.50
N GLU A 157 -37.10 12.99 -7.20
CA GLU A 157 -37.39 11.62 -7.62
C GLU A 157 -36.27 10.98 -8.49
N ARG A 158 -35.42 11.78 -9.10
CA ARG A 158 -34.37 11.32 -10.04
C ARG A 158 -32.96 11.74 -9.65
N PHE A 159 -32.82 12.56 -8.65
CA PHE A 159 -31.50 13.04 -8.23
C PHE A 159 -31.29 12.77 -6.75
N SER A 160 -30.17 12.19 -6.44
CA SER A 160 -29.64 12.08 -5.09
C SER A 160 -28.19 12.57 -5.03
N HIS A 161 -27.72 12.91 -3.84
CA HIS A 161 -26.36 13.35 -3.66
C HIS A 161 -25.76 12.76 -2.38
N ARG A 162 -24.44 12.68 -2.36
CA ARG A 162 -23.63 12.43 -1.18
C ARG A 162 -22.44 13.35 -1.19
N THR A 163 -22.17 13.98 -0.05
CA THR A 163 -20.97 14.79 0.16
C THR A 163 -20.26 14.34 1.43
N ILE A 164 -18.97 14.17 1.35
CA ILE A 164 -18.07 13.79 2.43
C ILE A 164 -17.07 14.93 2.62
N VAL A 165 -16.88 15.34 3.87
CA VAL A 165 -15.81 16.29 4.26
C VAL A 165 -15.07 15.66 5.42
N ASN A 166 -13.75 15.53 5.30
CA ASN A 166 -12.90 14.98 6.33
C ASN A 166 -11.73 15.92 6.61
N TYR A 167 -11.41 16.04 7.88
CA TYR A 167 -10.18 16.63 8.39
C TYR A 167 -9.56 15.64 9.36
N ASN A 168 -8.30 15.30 9.17
CA ASN A 168 -7.54 14.45 10.06
C ASN A 168 -6.15 15.05 10.27
N GLU A 169 -5.75 15.18 11.53
CA GLU A 169 -4.44 15.65 11.94
C GLU A 169 -3.85 14.69 12.95
N GLN A 170 -2.63 14.25 12.71
CA GLN A 170 -1.81 13.50 13.66
C GLN A 170 -0.47 14.19 13.77
N ASP A 171 -0.05 14.46 15.00
CA ASP A 171 1.26 15.02 15.29
C ASP A 171 2.37 13.98 14.94
N ALA A 172 3.56 14.45 14.59
CA ALA A 172 4.72 13.58 14.39
C ALA A 172 5.21 13.02 15.74
N ASP A 173 5.72 11.80 15.71
CA ASP A 173 6.47 11.29 16.86
C ASP A 173 7.78 12.07 17.01
N ASP A 174 8.16 12.36 18.25
CA ASP A 174 9.47 12.89 18.57
C ASP A 174 10.52 11.75 18.43
N PRO A 175 11.67 11.97 17.77
CA PRO A 175 12.72 10.96 17.64
C PRO A 175 13.18 10.33 18.96
N ARG A 176 12.97 11.02 20.09
CA ARG A 176 13.22 10.47 21.44
C ARG A 176 12.45 9.20 21.77
N VAL A 177 11.40 8.90 21.03
CA VAL A 177 10.65 7.64 21.17
C VAL A 177 11.56 6.41 21.03
N ASN A 178 12.63 6.50 20.23
CA ASN A 178 13.58 5.43 19.94
C ASN A 178 14.94 5.55 20.68
N LEU A 179 15.07 6.46 21.65
CA LEU A 179 16.34 6.62 22.39
C LEU A 179 16.79 5.37 23.14
N ASP A 180 15.84 4.55 23.58
CA ASP A 180 16.09 3.30 24.31
C ASP A 180 16.27 2.10 23.39
N ALA A 181 16.12 2.28 22.06
CA ALA A 181 16.36 1.21 21.10
C ALA A 181 17.84 0.77 21.14
N THR A 182 18.06 -0.55 21.10
CA THR A 182 19.35 -1.17 21.40
C THR A 182 20.46 -0.82 20.39
N ASP A 183 20.10 -0.36 19.20
CA ASP A 183 21.04 -0.14 18.11
C ASP A 183 21.21 1.34 17.73
N VAL A 184 21.56 2.14 18.73
CA VAL A 184 21.95 3.54 18.51
C VAL A 184 23.39 3.59 18.03
N THR A 185 23.58 3.74 16.71
CA THR A 185 24.92 3.74 16.12
C THR A 185 25.71 5.00 16.47
N THR A 186 26.97 4.84 16.80
CA THR A 186 27.88 5.99 16.98
C THR A 186 28.28 6.56 15.61
N GLY A 187 28.00 7.84 15.38
CA GLY A 187 28.46 8.56 14.19
C GLY A 187 30.01 8.57 14.06
N ARG A 188 30.50 8.94 12.88
CA ARG A 188 31.94 9.07 12.61
C ARG A 188 32.61 9.95 13.68
N GLY A 189 33.56 9.37 14.43
CA GLY A 189 34.33 10.05 15.45
C GLY A 189 33.79 9.95 16.90
N GLY A 190 32.69 9.22 17.14
CA GLY A 190 32.14 9.00 18.49
C GLY A 190 31.50 10.22 19.15
N THR A 191 31.25 11.30 18.38
CA THR A 191 30.73 12.58 18.90
C THR A 191 29.23 12.75 18.70
N ALA A 192 28.55 11.82 18.03
CA ALA A 192 27.13 11.82 17.79
C ALA A 192 26.58 10.40 17.81
N LYS A 193 25.31 10.27 18.21
CA LYS A 193 24.53 9.04 18.07
C LYS A 193 23.40 9.28 17.09
N ALA A 194 23.21 8.35 16.17
CA ALA A 194 22.07 8.33 15.28
C ALA A 194 20.94 7.51 15.91
N VAL A 195 19.73 8.06 15.94
CA VAL A 195 18.52 7.45 16.49
C VAL A 195 17.52 7.26 15.38
N GLY A 196 16.87 6.11 15.32
CA GLY A 196 15.81 5.85 14.35
C GLY A 196 14.66 6.84 14.52
N ALA A 197 14.09 7.32 13.40
CA ALA A 197 12.95 8.22 13.45
C ALA A 197 11.71 7.54 14.01
N GLY A 198 10.83 8.31 14.61
CA GLY A 198 9.47 7.94 14.96
C GLY A 198 8.56 7.89 13.72
N ARG A 199 7.25 7.73 13.93
CA ARG A 199 6.25 7.77 12.86
C ARG A 199 6.01 9.22 12.45
N GLU A 200 5.91 9.45 11.16
CA GLU A 200 5.47 10.75 10.65
C GLU A 200 4.01 10.99 11.03
N GLY A 201 3.71 12.24 11.36
CA GLY A 201 2.35 12.70 11.47
C GLY A 201 1.77 13.00 10.08
N VAL A 202 0.49 13.37 10.06
CA VAL A 202 -0.24 13.70 8.83
C VAL A 202 -1.20 14.86 9.08
N GLU A 203 -1.48 15.61 8.00
CA GLU A 203 -2.62 16.53 7.92
C GLU A 203 -3.37 16.28 6.62
N ASN A 204 -4.58 15.76 6.71
CA ASN A 204 -5.40 15.39 5.57
C ASN A 204 -6.69 16.21 5.54
N ILE A 205 -7.04 16.70 4.35
CA ILE A 205 -8.31 17.35 4.04
C ILE A 205 -8.90 16.68 2.82
N ASP A 206 -10.09 16.10 2.95
CA ASP A 206 -10.78 15.42 1.87
C ASP A 206 -12.17 16.02 1.69
N VAL A 207 -12.52 16.30 0.44
CA VAL A 207 -13.88 16.69 0.03
C VAL A 207 -14.25 15.84 -1.17
N ARG A 208 -15.32 15.07 -1.06
CA ARG A 208 -15.82 14.22 -2.14
C ARG A 208 -17.32 14.41 -2.29
N THR A 209 -17.77 14.67 -3.50
CA THR A 209 -19.19 14.82 -3.83
C THR A 209 -19.54 13.89 -4.98
N LEU A 210 -20.64 13.17 -4.82
CA LEU A 210 -21.25 12.34 -5.86
C LEU A 210 -22.68 12.83 -6.05
N VAL A 211 -23.08 13.05 -7.30
CA VAL A 211 -24.46 13.32 -7.70
C VAL A 211 -24.91 12.17 -8.58
N ARG A 212 -25.96 11.48 -8.15
CA ARG A 212 -26.62 10.40 -8.87
C ARG A 212 -27.79 10.94 -9.65
N PHE A 213 -27.94 10.49 -10.88
CA PHE A 213 -29.08 10.76 -11.74
C PHE A 213 -29.69 9.47 -12.24
N ASP A 214 -30.87 9.11 -11.72
CA ASP A 214 -31.69 8.01 -12.23
C ASP A 214 -32.48 8.52 -13.44
N GLN A 215 -31.94 8.26 -14.64
CA GLN A 215 -32.56 8.68 -15.89
C GLN A 215 -33.90 7.98 -16.10
N ASP A 216 -33.93 6.69 -15.84
CA ASP A 216 -35.08 5.79 -15.87
C ASP A 216 -34.76 4.55 -15.01
N ASP A 217 -35.65 3.55 -15.01
CA ASP A 217 -35.50 2.31 -14.24
C ASP A 217 -34.32 1.42 -14.72
N ILE A 218 -33.74 1.74 -15.86
CA ILE A 218 -32.66 0.97 -16.51
C ILE A 218 -31.32 1.69 -16.35
N ASN A 219 -31.31 3.02 -16.51
CA ASN A 219 -30.10 3.81 -16.68
C ASN A 219 -29.86 4.74 -15.49
N ARG A 220 -28.74 4.54 -14.81
CA ARG A 220 -28.26 5.35 -13.69
C ARG A 220 -26.90 5.95 -14.00
N TRP A 221 -26.73 7.23 -13.70
CA TRP A 221 -25.51 7.99 -13.90
C TRP A 221 -25.02 8.57 -12.59
N ASP A 222 -23.76 8.36 -12.28
CA ASP A 222 -23.06 8.95 -11.13
C ASP A 222 -21.99 9.92 -11.63
N PHE A 223 -22.10 11.18 -11.18
CA PHE A 223 -21.12 12.24 -11.44
C PHE A 223 -20.36 12.50 -10.16
N GLU A 224 -19.05 12.33 -10.21
CA GLU A 224 -18.16 12.42 -9.05
C GLU A 224 -17.15 13.54 -9.22
N ALA A 225 -16.91 14.30 -8.14
CA ALA A 225 -15.81 15.21 -7.99
C ALA A 225 -15.20 15.05 -6.60
N ALA A 226 -13.87 14.87 -6.54
CA ALA A 226 -13.14 14.74 -5.29
C ALA A 226 -11.87 15.59 -5.30
N TYR A 227 -11.56 16.13 -4.13
CA TYR A 227 -10.31 16.80 -3.84
C TYR A 227 -9.79 16.29 -2.51
N SER A 228 -8.52 15.89 -2.49
CA SER A 228 -7.82 15.48 -1.28
C SER A 228 -6.48 16.18 -1.20
N ARG A 229 -6.14 16.64 0.01
CA ARG A 229 -4.82 17.12 0.38
C ARG A 229 -4.29 16.20 1.47
N GLN A 230 -3.08 15.71 1.28
CA GLN A 230 -2.35 14.94 2.29
C GLN A 230 -0.99 15.59 2.51
N GLY A 231 -0.76 16.10 3.71
CA GLY A 231 0.52 16.59 4.17
C GLY A 231 1.12 15.61 5.19
N ASN A 232 2.45 15.47 5.22
CA ASN A 232 3.11 14.81 6.32
C ASN A 232 3.42 15.82 7.43
N ARG A 233 3.68 15.30 8.64
CA ARG A 233 4.38 15.98 9.71
C ARG A 233 5.69 15.22 9.92
N TYR A 234 6.81 15.82 9.52
CA TYR A 234 8.10 15.14 9.46
C TYR A 234 8.59 14.69 10.83
N ALA A 235 9.04 13.44 10.95
CA ALA A 235 9.58 12.85 12.18
C ALA A 235 11.07 12.48 12.06
N GLY A 236 11.77 12.97 11.04
CA GLY A 236 13.14 12.57 10.75
C GLY A 236 13.26 11.25 9.98
N ASP A 237 12.16 10.70 9.48
CA ASP A 237 12.16 9.40 8.81
C ASP A 237 12.76 9.51 7.39
N ASN A 238 13.85 8.80 7.20
CA ASN A 238 14.42 8.52 5.91
C ASN A 238 14.93 7.06 5.92
N ALA A 239 15.03 6.46 4.77
CA ALA A 239 15.36 5.04 4.66
C ALA A 239 16.76 4.66 5.16
N PHE A 240 17.66 5.63 5.28
CA PHE A 240 19.09 5.34 5.45
C PHE A 240 19.74 6.02 6.63
N GLN A 241 19.11 7.00 7.23
CA GLN A 241 19.69 7.73 8.34
C GLN A 241 18.59 8.17 9.29
N GLY A 242 18.68 7.80 10.56
CA GLY A 242 17.90 8.42 11.61
C GLY A 242 18.39 9.85 11.88
N VAL A 243 17.87 10.44 12.94
CA VAL A 243 18.29 11.74 13.43
C VAL A 243 19.59 11.58 14.21
N SER A 244 20.61 12.40 13.91
CA SER A 244 21.89 12.39 14.62
C SER A 244 21.93 13.44 15.71
N TYR A 245 22.15 13.02 16.95
CA TYR A 245 22.28 13.90 18.10
C TYR A 245 23.73 13.91 18.60
N PRO A 246 24.28 15.08 19.02
CA PRO A 246 25.53 15.13 19.72
C PRO A 246 25.46 14.36 21.04
N VAL A 247 26.61 13.90 21.55
CA VAL A 247 26.73 13.25 22.84
C VAL A 247 27.62 14.02 23.76
N ASP A 248 27.35 13.97 25.08
CA ASP A 248 28.20 14.51 26.11
C ASP A 248 29.47 13.66 26.33
N GLU A 249 30.35 14.09 27.23
CA GLU A 249 31.61 13.39 27.59
C GLU A 249 31.36 11.97 28.13
N ASN A 250 30.14 11.66 28.59
CA ASN A 250 29.73 10.37 29.14
C ASN A 250 29.03 9.50 28.09
N GLY A 251 28.82 10.02 26.85
CA GLY A 251 28.11 9.33 25.79
C GLY A 251 26.59 9.44 25.85
N ASN A 252 26.02 10.31 26.69
CA ASN A 252 24.61 10.57 26.71
C ASN A 252 24.21 11.49 25.56
N VAL A 253 23.06 11.22 24.94
CA VAL A 253 22.53 12.03 23.85
C VAL A 253 22.13 13.41 24.37
N ILE A 254 22.62 14.46 23.70
CA ILE A 254 22.20 15.85 23.90
C ILE A 254 21.20 16.17 22.81
N ILE A 255 19.99 16.52 23.19
CA ILE A 255 18.94 16.93 22.26
C ILE A 255 18.96 18.47 22.23
N PRO A 256 19.33 19.08 21.10
CA PRO A 256 19.30 20.53 20.95
C PRO A 256 17.86 21.04 21.07
N GLU A 257 17.68 22.21 21.64
CA GLU A 257 16.40 22.89 21.51
C GLU A 257 16.22 23.35 20.04
N PRO A 258 14.98 23.39 19.50
CA PRO A 258 14.74 23.77 18.10
C PRO A 258 15.36 25.11 17.71
N GLU A 259 15.43 26.05 18.63
CA GLU A 259 16.01 27.39 18.48
C GLU A 259 17.55 27.40 18.35
N ASP A 260 18.20 26.32 18.77
CA ASP A 260 19.66 26.14 18.68
C ASP A 260 20.09 25.47 17.37
N LEU A 261 19.13 24.97 16.57
CA LEU A 261 19.40 24.31 15.30
C LEU A 261 19.55 25.33 14.17
N ALA A 262 20.46 25.07 13.25
CA ALA A 262 20.52 25.84 12.02
C ALA A 262 19.25 25.56 11.17
N GLU A 263 18.69 26.57 10.50
CA GLU A 263 17.54 26.40 9.60
C GLU A 263 17.75 25.34 8.53
N THR A 264 19.01 25.05 8.17
CA THR A 264 19.40 24.03 7.19
C THR A 264 19.55 22.63 7.81
N ASP A 265 19.40 22.49 9.13
CA ASP A 265 19.45 21.20 9.80
C ASP A 265 18.12 20.48 9.61
N PRO A 266 18.09 19.25 9.06
CA PRO A 266 16.83 18.47 8.91
C PRO A 266 16.07 18.28 10.24
N GLN A 267 16.74 18.35 11.38
CA GLN A 267 16.09 18.27 12.69
C GLN A 267 15.19 19.49 12.98
N SER A 268 15.48 20.65 12.39
CA SER A 268 14.64 21.84 12.51
C SER A 268 13.28 21.69 11.82
N LEU A 269 13.15 20.67 10.95
CA LEU A 269 11.93 20.37 10.20
C LEU A 269 11.01 19.37 10.91
N ILE A 270 11.41 18.84 12.08
CA ILE A 270 10.56 17.89 12.81
C ILE A 270 9.24 18.59 13.20
N GLY A 271 8.12 17.96 12.84
CA GLY A 271 6.78 18.53 12.98
C GLY A 271 6.31 19.39 11.81
N GLU A 272 7.20 19.79 10.89
CA GLU A 272 6.86 20.59 9.71
C GLU A 272 6.44 19.72 8.51
N GLU A 273 5.74 20.31 7.56
CA GLU A 273 5.38 19.65 6.32
C GLU A 273 6.57 19.64 5.35
N THR A 274 7.04 18.45 5.00
CA THR A 274 8.12 18.24 4.02
C THR A 274 7.62 17.62 2.73
N LEU A 275 6.38 17.11 2.73
CA LEU A 275 5.68 16.53 1.60
C LEU A 275 4.21 16.92 1.66
N VAL A 276 3.66 17.37 0.53
CA VAL A 276 2.23 17.63 0.37
C VAL A 276 1.75 17.08 -0.96
N MET A 277 0.76 16.19 -0.91
CA MET A 277 0.09 15.67 -2.10
C MET A 277 -1.29 16.29 -2.25
N HIS A 278 -1.60 16.72 -3.45
CA HIS A 278 -2.94 17.15 -3.86
C HIS A 278 -3.45 16.19 -4.92
N ARG A 279 -4.58 15.56 -4.65
CA ARG A 279 -5.27 14.67 -5.60
C ARG A 279 -6.61 15.29 -5.99
N ARG A 280 -6.91 15.32 -7.29
CA ARG A 280 -8.19 15.76 -7.85
C ARG A 280 -8.73 14.65 -8.73
N THR A 281 -9.97 14.27 -8.52
CA THR A 281 -10.64 13.21 -9.28
C THR A 281 -11.96 13.73 -9.83
N PHE A 282 -12.21 13.46 -11.10
CA PHE A 282 -13.48 13.69 -11.76
C PHE A 282 -13.89 12.41 -12.47
N GLY A 283 -15.11 11.96 -12.23
CA GLY A 283 -15.59 10.71 -12.78
C GLY A 283 -17.05 10.79 -13.24
N VAL A 284 -17.35 10.03 -14.28
CA VAL A 284 -18.71 9.76 -14.73
C VAL A 284 -18.85 8.25 -14.83
N THR A 285 -19.83 7.70 -14.11
CA THR A 285 -20.13 6.27 -14.12
C THR A 285 -21.54 6.06 -14.62
N HIS A 286 -21.74 5.08 -15.48
CA HIS A 286 -23.03 4.61 -15.94
C HIS A 286 -23.25 3.16 -15.48
N ASN A 287 -24.37 2.93 -14.82
CA ASN A 287 -24.88 1.60 -14.52
C ASN A 287 -26.17 1.37 -15.32
N GLY A 288 -26.23 0.25 -16.02
CA GLY A 288 -27.40 -0.11 -16.82
C GLY A 288 -27.92 -1.49 -16.42
N GLU A 289 -29.25 -1.60 -16.18
CA GLU A 289 -29.95 -2.86 -15.87
C GLU A 289 -30.92 -3.19 -17.00
N TYR A 290 -30.44 -3.93 -18.01
CA TYR A 290 -31.19 -4.28 -19.22
C TYR A 290 -31.79 -5.69 -19.08
N ASP A 291 -32.86 -5.98 -19.83
CA ASP A 291 -33.47 -7.32 -19.86
C ASP A 291 -32.50 -8.46 -20.23
N PHE A 292 -31.42 -8.13 -20.94
CA PHE A 292 -30.41 -9.09 -21.37
C PHE A 292 -29.14 -9.11 -20.52
N GLY A 293 -29.06 -8.28 -19.47
CA GLY A 293 -27.92 -8.20 -18.58
C GLY A 293 -27.66 -6.80 -18.03
N ASP A 294 -26.67 -6.68 -17.20
CA ASP A 294 -26.25 -5.43 -16.57
C ASP A 294 -24.90 -4.93 -17.10
N SER A 295 -24.71 -3.62 -17.01
CA SER A 295 -23.47 -2.96 -17.40
C SER A 295 -22.96 -1.99 -16.34
N PHE A 296 -21.63 -1.93 -16.23
CA PHE A 296 -20.89 -0.95 -15.46
C PHE A 296 -19.86 -0.28 -16.35
N SER A 297 -19.97 1.03 -16.56
CA SER A 297 -19.05 1.77 -17.43
C SER A 297 -18.65 3.09 -16.79
N TYR A 298 -17.39 3.49 -16.89
CA TYR A 298 -16.94 4.78 -16.38
C TYR A 298 -15.83 5.40 -17.22
N ILE A 299 -15.69 6.71 -17.05
CA ILE A 299 -14.52 7.49 -17.43
C ILE A 299 -14.10 8.28 -16.19
N GLN A 300 -12.84 8.21 -15.82
CA GLN A 300 -12.25 8.94 -14.71
C GLN A 300 -10.99 9.69 -15.15
N TYR A 301 -10.88 10.94 -14.74
CA TYR A 301 -9.66 11.73 -14.75
C TYR A 301 -9.15 11.91 -13.33
N GLU A 302 -7.89 11.62 -13.10
CA GLU A 302 -7.20 11.84 -11.84
C GLU A 302 -5.93 12.64 -12.07
N SER A 303 -5.72 13.69 -11.28
CA SER A 303 -4.50 14.49 -11.27
C SER A 303 -3.92 14.53 -9.86
N THR A 304 -2.66 14.12 -9.72
CA THR A 304 -1.91 14.16 -8.47
C THR A 304 -0.72 15.11 -8.62
N SER A 305 -0.62 16.08 -7.70
CA SER A 305 0.56 16.93 -7.55
C SER A 305 1.25 16.55 -6.24
N ASN A 306 2.47 16.03 -6.33
CA ASN A 306 3.28 15.60 -5.19
C ASN A 306 4.41 16.62 -5.02
N SER A 307 4.24 17.55 -4.09
CA SER A 307 5.24 18.56 -3.74
C SER A 307 6.03 18.09 -2.53
N ARG A 308 7.35 18.11 -2.62
CA ARG A 308 8.25 17.68 -1.54
C ARG A 308 9.54 18.48 -1.53
N LEU A 309 10.16 18.54 -0.35
CA LEU A 309 11.52 19.06 -0.24
C LEU A 309 12.49 18.18 -1.04
N GLY A 310 13.52 18.79 -1.60
CA GLY A 310 14.50 18.12 -2.43
C GLY A 310 15.15 16.95 -1.71
N GLU A 311 14.94 15.74 -2.22
CA GLU A 311 15.58 14.54 -1.72
C GLU A 311 16.94 14.36 -2.37
N GLY A 312 17.89 13.85 -1.57
CA GLY A 312 19.26 13.66 -1.98
C GLY A 312 19.42 12.85 -3.24
N SER A 313 19.99 13.49 -4.24
CA SER A 313 20.33 12.89 -5.52
C SER A 313 21.78 12.44 -5.58
N ALA A 314 22.65 13.02 -4.78
CA ALA A 314 24.08 12.75 -4.81
C ALA A 314 24.56 12.05 -3.53
N GLY A 315 24.35 10.73 -3.46
CA GLY A 315 24.88 9.90 -2.37
C GLY A 315 24.21 10.15 -1.01
N GLY A 316 23.06 10.83 -1.00
CA GLY A 316 22.14 10.84 0.13
C GLY A 316 21.22 9.64 0.07
N GLY A 317 20.78 9.11 1.20
CA GLY A 317 19.77 8.08 1.23
C GLY A 317 18.43 8.60 0.69
N GLU A 318 17.60 7.69 0.22
CA GLU A 318 16.21 7.99 -0.15
C GLU A 318 15.48 8.60 1.05
N GLY A 319 14.67 9.62 0.80
CA GLY A 319 13.99 10.37 1.85
C GLY A 319 14.85 11.37 2.61
N ARG A 320 16.17 11.42 2.38
CA ARG A 320 17.03 12.42 3.01
C ARG A 320 16.81 13.80 2.37
N ILE A 321 16.38 14.74 3.19
CA ILE A 321 16.21 16.13 2.77
C ILE A 321 17.59 16.76 2.59
N ASN A 322 17.89 17.27 1.39
CA ASN A 322 19.14 17.96 1.07
C ASN A 322 18.92 19.36 0.48
N SER A 323 17.68 19.75 0.29
CA SER A 323 17.28 21.08 -0.14
C SER A 323 15.97 21.46 0.56
N LEU A 324 15.86 22.71 0.99
CA LEU A 324 14.64 23.28 1.54
C LEU A 324 13.71 23.86 0.45
N GLU A 325 14.05 23.67 -0.81
CA GLU A 325 13.22 24.06 -1.93
C GLU A 325 12.19 22.96 -2.23
N MET A 326 10.91 23.36 -2.22
CA MET A 326 9.82 22.48 -2.60
C MET A 326 9.79 22.28 -4.12
N THR A 327 9.77 21.03 -4.53
CA THR A 327 9.67 20.62 -5.93
C THR A 327 8.40 19.80 -6.14
N THR A 328 7.82 19.83 -7.34
CA THR A 328 6.53 19.20 -7.60
C THR A 328 6.62 18.23 -8.76
N ILE A 329 6.26 16.99 -8.48
CA ILE A 329 6.01 15.93 -9.47
C ILE A 329 4.52 15.92 -9.77
N LYS A 330 4.14 15.83 -11.06
CA LYS A 330 2.74 15.74 -11.48
C LYS A 330 2.48 14.41 -12.14
N LEU A 331 1.33 13.83 -11.81
CA LEU A 331 0.83 12.61 -12.42
C LEU A 331 -0.61 12.86 -12.89
N GLU A 332 -0.89 12.55 -14.14
CA GLU A 332 -2.22 12.59 -14.71
C GLU A 332 -2.62 11.22 -15.23
N ASN A 333 -3.81 10.77 -14.83
CA ASN A 333 -4.37 9.48 -15.22
C ASN A 333 -5.73 9.67 -15.88
N ILE A 334 -5.92 9.05 -17.03
CA ILE A 334 -7.24 8.90 -17.65
C ILE A 334 -7.54 7.41 -17.70
N THR A 335 -8.62 7.00 -17.04
CA THR A 335 -9.07 5.62 -17.05
C THR A 335 -10.49 5.53 -17.56
N ALA A 336 -10.76 4.61 -18.46
CA ALA A 336 -12.09 4.31 -18.95
C ALA A 336 -12.28 2.79 -18.93
N LYS A 337 -13.44 2.33 -18.51
CA LYS A 337 -13.79 0.90 -18.46
C LYS A 337 -15.24 0.72 -18.85
N THR A 338 -15.53 -0.40 -19.52
CA THR A 338 -16.88 -0.93 -19.65
C THR A 338 -16.88 -2.42 -19.35
N GLU A 339 -17.87 -2.87 -18.62
CA GLU A 339 -18.07 -4.26 -18.24
C GLU A 339 -19.56 -4.60 -18.41
N TRP A 340 -19.84 -5.76 -18.98
CA TRP A 340 -21.20 -6.26 -19.23
C TRP A 340 -21.31 -7.66 -18.68
N ASN A 341 -22.35 -7.93 -17.88
CA ASN A 341 -22.71 -9.24 -17.38
C ASN A 341 -23.99 -9.69 -18.06
N VAL A 342 -23.90 -10.75 -18.82
CA VAL A 342 -24.99 -11.24 -19.66
C VAL A 342 -25.39 -12.65 -19.23
N PRO A 343 -26.55 -12.82 -18.55
CA PRO A 343 -27.12 -14.14 -18.26
C PRO A 343 -27.52 -14.81 -19.57
N LEU A 344 -27.13 -16.06 -19.75
CA LEU A 344 -27.48 -16.83 -20.95
C LEU A 344 -27.57 -18.34 -20.65
N THR A 345 -28.21 -19.08 -21.54
CA THR A 345 -28.21 -20.53 -21.49
C THR A 345 -27.57 -21.06 -22.77
N LEU A 346 -26.40 -21.69 -22.64
CA LEU A 346 -25.65 -22.24 -23.75
C LEU A 346 -25.26 -23.70 -23.47
N GLY A 347 -25.48 -24.60 -24.44
CA GLY A 347 -25.16 -26.01 -24.26
C GLY A 347 -26.00 -26.71 -23.18
N GLY A 348 -27.10 -26.12 -22.74
CA GLY A 348 -27.95 -26.63 -21.68
C GLY A 348 -27.53 -26.19 -20.26
N PHE A 349 -26.49 -25.37 -20.15
CA PHE A 349 -26.01 -24.81 -18.87
C PHE A 349 -26.48 -23.36 -18.70
N ASN A 350 -26.91 -23.01 -17.49
CA ASN A 350 -27.11 -21.62 -17.12
C ASN A 350 -25.73 -21.01 -16.83
N GLN A 351 -25.47 -19.83 -17.38
CA GLN A 351 -24.20 -19.16 -17.23
C GLN A 351 -24.37 -17.64 -17.26
N THR A 352 -23.40 -16.93 -16.72
CA THR A 352 -23.30 -15.48 -16.84
C THR A 352 -21.96 -15.15 -17.46
N ALA A 353 -22.00 -14.68 -18.71
CA ALA A 353 -20.81 -14.24 -19.41
C ALA A 353 -20.53 -12.77 -19.10
N THR A 354 -19.30 -12.49 -18.65
CA THR A 354 -18.80 -11.15 -18.39
C THR A 354 -17.83 -10.75 -19.50
N PHE A 355 -18.05 -9.57 -20.09
CA PHE A 355 -17.17 -8.97 -21.11
C PHE A 355 -16.72 -7.62 -20.62
N GLY A 356 -15.42 -7.34 -20.72
CA GLY A 356 -14.90 -6.04 -20.30
C GLY A 356 -13.83 -5.50 -21.25
N ALA A 357 -13.76 -4.17 -21.28
CA ALA A 357 -12.69 -3.43 -21.94
C ALA A 357 -12.24 -2.28 -21.06
N GLU A 358 -10.93 -2.06 -20.99
CA GLU A 358 -10.28 -1.04 -20.18
C GLU A 358 -9.29 -0.24 -21.02
N TYR A 359 -9.24 1.05 -20.78
CA TYR A 359 -8.23 1.96 -21.30
C TYR A 359 -7.67 2.77 -20.15
N ARG A 360 -6.34 2.82 -20.04
CA ARG A 360 -5.63 3.66 -19.06
C ARG A 360 -4.51 4.40 -19.77
N LYS A 361 -4.41 5.71 -19.52
CA LYS A 361 -3.26 6.51 -19.88
C LYS A 361 -2.70 7.16 -18.63
N GLU A 362 -1.41 6.98 -18.41
CA GLU A 362 -0.64 7.62 -17.34
C GLU A 362 0.36 8.58 -17.96
N THR A 363 0.45 9.81 -17.42
CA THR A 363 1.43 10.83 -17.83
C THR A 363 2.09 11.36 -16.57
N LEU A 364 3.41 11.21 -16.46
CA LEU A 364 4.23 11.64 -15.34
C LEU A 364 5.15 12.77 -15.81
N ASP A 365 5.12 13.92 -15.12
CA ASP A 365 6.04 15.04 -15.28
C ASP A 365 6.88 15.21 -14.01
N ASP A 366 8.16 14.83 -14.10
CA ASP A 366 9.13 14.95 -13.02
C ASP A 366 10.38 15.68 -13.53
N SER A 367 10.36 16.99 -13.43
CA SER A 367 11.46 17.86 -13.87
C SER A 367 12.65 17.87 -12.92
N VAL A 368 12.56 17.24 -11.75
CA VAL A 368 13.56 17.35 -10.68
C VAL A 368 14.42 16.10 -10.55
N SER A 369 13.82 14.93 -10.54
CA SER A 369 14.56 13.68 -10.37
C SER A 369 15.50 13.36 -11.54
N ASN A 370 15.29 14.02 -12.68
CA ASN A 370 16.10 13.85 -13.90
C ASN A 370 17.32 14.81 -14.00
N GLN A 371 17.53 15.69 -13.02
CA GLN A 371 18.57 16.75 -13.12
C GLN A 371 19.98 16.33 -12.68
N LEU A 372 20.19 15.05 -12.38
CA LEU A 372 21.53 14.57 -12.06
C LEU A 372 22.48 14.70 -13.25
N THR A 373 23.58 15.41 -13.02
CA THR A 373 24.68 15.46 -13.97
C THR A 373 25.38 14.10 -13.98
N LEU A 374 25.39 13.45 -15.14
CA LEU A 374 26.24 12.30 -15.36
C LEU A 374 27.64 12.83 -15.71
N ASN A 375 28.57 12.85 -14.75
CA ASN A 375 29.96 13.15 -15.01
C ASN A 375 30.59 11.98 -15.77
N VAL A 376 30.35 11.94 -17.06
CA VAL A 376 30.95 10.96 -17.97
C VAL A 376 32.11 11.61 -18.67
N VAL A 377 33.30 11.01 -18.55
CA VAL A 377 34.52 11.46 -19.25
C VAL A 377 34.47 10.95 -20.68
N ASP A 378 34.86 11.84 -21.60
CA ASP A 378 35.04 11.58 -23.04
C ASP A 378 33.80 11.01 -23.77
N ASP A 379 33.06 11.83 -24.49
CA ASP A 379 32.04 11.45 -25.48
C ASP A 379 31.18 10.22 -25.11
N GLY A 380 31.22 9.81 -23.84
CA GLY A 380 30.54 8.66 -23.30
C GLY A 380 29.06 8.88 -23.29
N THR A 381 28.37 8.37 -24.27
CA THR A 381 26.92 8.28 -24.25
C THR A 381 26.52 7.10 -23.40
N ILE A 382 25.64 7.32 -22.41
CA ILE A 382 24.93 6.21 -21.78
C ILE A 382 23.83 5.80 -22.76
N PRO A 383 23.79 4.54 -23.24
CA PRO A 383 22.79 4.12 -24.20
C PRO A 383 21.38 4.42 -23.70
N GLY A 384 20.61 5.16 -24.49
CA GLY A 384 19.22 5.49 -24.20
C GLY A 384 18.97 6.66 -23.24
N ALA A 385 20.02 7.23 -22.60
CA ALA A 385 19.87 8.39 -21.71
C ALA A 385 20.51 9.64 -22.33
N GLU A 386 19.81 10.77 -22.19
CA GLU A 386 20.37 12.09 -22.48
C GLU A 386 21.34 12.47 -21.34
N THR A 387 22.61 12.76 -21.68
CA THR A 387 23.65 13.06 -20.69
C THR A 387 23.54 14.47 -20.10
N ASP A 388 23.05 15.42 -20.90
CA ASP A 388 22.82 16.78 -20.45
C ASP A 388 21.47 16.90 -19.71
N PRO A 389 21.44 17.20 -18.40
CA PRO A 389 20.22 17.34 -17.64
C PRO A 389 19.24 18.37 -18.20
N GLU A 390 19.75 19.46 -18.81
CA GLU A 390 18.91 20.52 -19.38
C GLU A 390 18.11 20.04 -20.61
N ASN A 391 18.58 19.01 -21.29
CA ASN A 391 17.94 18.44 -22.47
C ASN A 391 17.08 17.21 -22.17
N ARG A 392 17.10 16.69 -20.93
CA ARG A 392 16.29 15.53 -20.55
C ARG A 392 14.81 15.85 -20.51
N PRO A 393 13.94 15.09 -21.18
CA PRO A 393 12.51 15.27 -21.06
C PRO A 393 12.06 14.97 -19.63
N SER A 394 11.27 15.87 -19.04
CA SER A 394 10.66 15.67 -17.72
C SER A 394 9.41 14.80 -17.78
N GLU A 395 8.77 14.75 -18.95
CA GLU A 395 7.51 14.03 -19.16
C GLU A 395 7.75 12.65 -19.75
N THR A 396 7.05 11.67 -19.18
CA THR A 396 6.97 10.30 -19.73
C THR A 396 5.54 9.80 -19.61
N ASP A 397 5.07 9.04 -20.60
CA ASP A 397 3.73 8.49 -20.60
C ASP A 397 3.69 7.03 -21.03
N ALA A 398 2.63 6.34 -20.63
CA ALA A 398 2.28 5.02 -21.13
C ALA A 398 0.77 4.85 -21.23
N THR A 399 0.37 3.96 -22.13
CA THR A 399 -1.03 3.58 -22.34
C THR A 399 -1.17 2.08 -22.16
N LEU A 400 -2.21 1.65 -21.45
CA LEU A 400 -2.63 0.27 -21.30
C LEU A 400 -4.04 0.08 -21.88
N VAL A 401 -4.21 -0.88 -22.76
CA VAL A 401 -5.51 -1.30 -23.27
C VAL A 401 -5.71 -2.77 -22.88
N GLY A 402 -6.80 -3.06 -22.18
CA GLY A 402 -7.16 -4.42 -21.77
C GLY A 402 -8.52 -4.83 -22.29
N VAL A 403 -8.66 -6.08 -22.70
CA VAL A 403 -9.96 -6.71 -22.98
C VAL A 403 -10.03 -8.06 -22.28
N TYR A 404 -11.20 -8.41 -21.74
CA TYR A 404 -11.35 -9.68 -21.04
C TYR A 404 -12.74 -10.27 -21.22
N VAL A 405 -12.78 -11.58 -21.02
CA VAL A 405 -14.00 -12.38 -20.95
C VAL A 405 -13.87 -13.35 -19.79
N GLU A 406 -14.96 -13.53 -19.06
CA GLU A 406 -15.13 -14.51 -17.99
C GLU A 406 -16.51 -15.12 -18.13
N ASP A 407 -16.67 -16.41 -17.82
CA ASP A 407 -17.96 -17.08 -17.91
C ASP A 407 -18.22 -17.93 -16.66
N ASN A 408 -19.22 -17.56 -15.88
CA ASN A 408 -19.68 -18.32 -14.71
C ASN A 408 -20.68 -19.40 -15.14
N ILE A 409 -20.18 -20.62 -15.37
CA ILE A 409 -20.94 -21.74 -15.88
C ILE A 409 -21.44 -22.63 -14.75
N MET A 410 -22.74 -22.73 -14.56
CA MET A 410 -23.36 -23.68 -13.64
C MET A 410 -23.38 -25.07 -14.31
N LEU A 411 -22.33 -25.87 -14.10
CA LEU A 411 -22.23 -27.24 -14.66
C LEU A 411 -23.28 -28.16 -14.04
N THR A 412 -23.57 -27.97 -12.75
CA THR A 412 -24.66 -28.62 -12.00
C THR A 412 -25.18 -27.62 -10.96
N ASP A 413 -26.25 -27.97 -10.26
CA ASP A 413 -26.76 -27.14 -9.14
C ASP A 413 -25.74 -26.94 -8.01
N SER A 414 -24.67 -27.74 -7.97
CA SER A 414 -23.65 -27.70 -6.93
C SER A 414 -22.24 -27.35 -7.44
N ILE A 415 -22.01 -27.29 -8.74
CA ILE A 415 -20.69 -27.03 -9.33
C ILE A 415 -20.76 -25.86 -10.28
N THR A 416 -20.01 -24.83 -9.99
CA THR A 416 -19.78 -23.67 -10.87
C THR A 416 -18.32 -23.70 -11.33
N LEU A 417 -18.13 -23.51 -12.64
CA LEU A 417 -16.80 -23.36 -13.27
C LEU A 417 -16.71 -21.97 -13.88
N THR A 418 -15.60 -21.29 -13.64
CA THR A 418 -15.39 -19.91 -14.12
C THR A 418 -14.06 -19.83 -14.90
N PRO A 419 -14.05 -20.16 -16.21
CA PRO A 419 -12.93 -19.83 -17.09
C PRO A 419 -12.91 -18.33 -17.38
N GLY A 420 -11.71 -17.76 -17.45
CA GLY A 420 -11.47 -16.37 -17.81
C GLY A 420 -10.25 -16.20 -18.69
N LEU A 421 -10.25 -15.15 -19.48
CA LEU A 421 -9.12 -14.76 -20.33
C LEU A 421 -9.06 -13.25 -20.44
N ARG A 422 -7.90 -12.67 -20.11
CA ARG A 422 -7.63 -11.25 -20.32
C ARG A 422 -6.42 -11.07 -21.23
N PHE A 423 -6.53 -10.15 -22.17
CA PHE A 423 -5.44 -9.68 -23.02
C PHE A 423 -5.20 -8.20 -22.75
N ASP A 424 -3.93 -7.84 -22.57
CA ASP A 424 -3.49 -6.47 -22.34
C ASP A 424 -2.40 -6.09 -23.34
N ASP A 425 -2.42 -4.84 -23.79
CA ASP A 425 -1.38 -4.22 -24.61
C ASP A 425 -0.90 -2.93 -23.94
N HIS A 426 0.36 -2.94 -23.50
CA HIS A 426 1.02 -1.80 -22.86
C HIS A 426 1.97 -1.15 -23.86
N SER A 427 1.81 0.14 -24.12
CA SER A 427 2.51 0.88 -25.19
C SER A 427 4.04 0.83 -25.11
N LYS A 428 4.62 0.50 -23.96
CA LYS A 428 6.07 0.43 -23.73
C LYS A 428 6.55 -1.02 -23.48
N ALA A 429 5.80 -1.82 -22.72
CA ALA A 429 6.22 -3.16 -22.30
C ALA A 429 5.60 -4.29 -23.13
N GLY A 430 4.80 -3.96 -24.16
CA GLY A 430 4.20 -4.95 -25.07
C GLY A 430 2.96 -5.65 -24.53
N THR A 431 2.67 -6.85 -25.02
CA THR A 431 1.41 -7.56 -24.79
C THR A 431 1.52 -8.61 -23.69
N ASN A 432 0.41 -8.85 -22.98
CA ASN A 432 0.29 -9.91 -21.99
C ASN A 432 -1.03 -10.67 -22.16
N LEU A 433 -1.02 -11.97 -21.85
CA LEU A 433 -2.20 -12.84 -21.84
C LEU A 433 -2.34 -13.47 -20.45
N SER A 434 -3.48 -13.26 -19.80
CA SER A 434 -3.79 -13.72 -18.43
C SER A 434 -4.98 -14.70 -18.45
N PRO A 435 -4.76 -16.00 -18.64
CA PRO A 435 -5.80 -17.02 -18.47
C PRO A 435 -6.09 -17.26 -16.99
N SER A 436 -7.35 -17.60 -16.68
CA SER A 436 -7.79 -18.02 -15.36
C SER A 436 -8.82 -19.15 -15.45
N LEU A 437 -8.85 -19.98 -14.41
CA LEU A 437 -9.85 -21.01 -14.23
C LEU A 437 -10.14 -21.16 -12.75
N ASN A 438 -11.38 -20.84 -12.35
CA ASN A 438 -11.86 -21.03 -10.98
C ASN A 438 -12.97 -22.09 -10.97
N ALA A 439 -13.10 -22.80 -9.87
CA ALA A 439 -14.16 -23.76 -9.62
C ALA A 439 -14.69 -23.63 -8.19
N SER A 440 -15.99 -23.75 -8.03
CA SER A 440 -16.66 -23.83 -6.74
C SER A 440 -17.57 -25.04 -6.72
N TRP A 441 -17.47 -25.84 -5.66
CA TRP A 441 -18.28 -27.03 -5.45
C TRP A 441 -18.96 -26.98 -4.09
N GLN A 442 -20.30 -26.87 -4.11
CA GLN A 442 -21.16 -27.06 -2.95
C GLN A 442 -21.20 -28.57 -2.61
N ALA A 443 -20.21 -29.04 -1.84
CA ALA A 443 -20.06 -30.46 -1.51
C ALA A 443 -21.17 -30.98 -0.58
N SER A 444 -21.74 -30.09 0.26
CA SER A 444 -22.92 -30.32 1.08
C SER A 444 -23.62 -28.96 1.37
N PRO A 445 -24.81 -28.94 1.99
CA PRO A 445 -25.45 -27.67 2.36
C PRO A 445 -24.57 -26.73 3.17
N ASN A 446 -23.60 -27.29 3.90
CA ASN A 446 -22.75 -26.57 4.83
C ASN A 446 -21.29 -26.42 4.34
N ILE A 447 -20.87 -27.11 3.27
CA ILE A 447 -19.46 -27.17 2.84
C ILE A 447 -19.35 -26.71 1.40
N VAL A 448 -18.52 -25.69 1.17
CA VAL A 448 -18.07 -25.24 -0.14
C VAL A 448 -16.59 -25.52 -0.28
N VAL A 449 -16.19 -26.20 -1.34
CA VAL A 449 -14.81 -26.34 -1.77
C VAL A 449 -14.58 -25.44 -2.98
N GLN A 450 -13.55 -24.63 -2.95
CA GLN A 450 -13.22 -23.75 -4.06
C GLN A 450 -11.74 -23.82 -4.37
N GLY A 451 -11.40 -23.60 -5.62
CA GLY A 451 -10.01 -23.57 -6.04
C GLY A 451 -9.86 -22.92 -7.39
N GLY A 452 -8.65 -22.51 -7.70
CA GLY A 452 -8.38 -21.82 -8.95
C GLY A 452 -6.91 -21.77 -9.31
N ILE A 453 -6.68 -21.44 -10.55
CA ILE A 453 -5.38 -21.13 -11.12
C ILE A 453 -5.52 -19.93 -12.06
N SER A 454 -4.62 -18.97 -11.96
CA SER A 454 -4.57 -17.84 -12.88
C SER A 454 -3.15 -17.39 -13.15
N ARG A 455 -2.95 -16.77 -14.30
CA ARG A 455 -1.78 -15.94 -14.56
C ARG A 455 -2.18 -14.48 -14.38
N ALA A 456 -1.49 -13.78 -13.51
CA ALA A 456 -1.61 -12.34 -13.31
C ALA A 456 -0.33 -11.65 -13.78
N PHE A 457 -0.38 -10.33 -13.98
CA PHE A 457 0.78 -9.55 -14.41
C PHE A 457 0.81 -8.16 -13.78
N LYS A 458 2.00 -7.55 -13.80
CA LYS A 458 2.21 -6.16 -13.47
C LYS A 458 3.09 -5.51 -14.55
N ALA A 459 2.63 -4.42 -15.14
CA ALA A 459 3.43 -3.63 -16.05
C ALA A 459 4.50 -2.85 -15.27
N PRO A 460 5.69 -2.64 -15.86
CA PRO A 460 6.69 -1.72 -15.30
C PRO A 460 6.10 -0.32 -15.15
N ASN A 461 6.52 0.39 -14.11
CA ASN A 461 6.08 1.77 -13.91
C ASN A 461 6.90 2.76 -14.75
N LEU A 462 6.43 4.03 -14.83
CA LEU A 462 7.04 5.04 -15.67
C LEU A 462 8.48 5.38 -15.28
N TYR A 463 8.84 5.28 -13.99
CA TYR A 463 10.23 5.48 -13.55
C TYR A 463 11.15 4.33 -13.98
N GLN A 464 10.67 3.09 -13.91
CA GLN A 464 11.43 1.92 -14.33
C GLN A 464 11.67 1.90 -15.84
N LEU A 465 10.72 2.43 -16.63
CA LEU A 465 10.78 2.47 -18.10
C LEU A 465 11.55 3.66 -18.67
N ASN A 466 11.70 4.76 -17.91
CA ASN A 466 12.27 6.00 -18.42
C ASN A 466 13.80 6.02 -18.33
N PRO A 467 14.54 5.88 -19.44
CA PRO A 467 16.02 5.89 -19.43
C PRO A 467 16.60 7.23 -18.99
N ASN A 468 15.81 8.31 -19.01
CA ASN A 468 16.22 9.61 -18.53
C ASN A 468 15.99 9.80 -17.02
N TYR A 469 15.38 8.85 -16.35
CA TYR A 469 15.32 8.80 -14.89
C TYR A 469 16.64 8.21 -14.38
N VAL A 470 17.48 9.08 -13.84
CA VAL A 470 18.82 8.72 -13.35
C VAL A 470 18.85 8.81 -11.84
N TYR A 471 19.07 7.70 -11.19
CA TYR A 471 19.21 7.61 -9.74
C TYR A 471 20.68 7.33 -9.36
N TYR A 472 21.28 8.15 -8.49
CA TYR A 472 22.67 8.00 -8.07
C TYR A 472 22.78 7.51 -6.63
N THR A 473 23.67 6.58 -6.36
CA THR A 473 24.00 6.11 -5.01
C THR A 473 25.51 6.05 -4.78
N ARG A 474 25.95 6.45 -3.59
CA ARG A 474 27.32 6.33 -3.12
C ARG A 474 27.52 5.05 -2.33
N GLY A 475 27.92 3.98 -2.97
CA GLY A 475 28.42 2.76 -2.31
C GLY A 475 27.37 1.77 -1.85
N ASN A 476 26.47 2.11 -0.95
CA ASN A 476 25.52 1.18 -0.33
C ASN A 476 24.41 0.63 -1.25
N GLY A 477 24.36 1.01 -2.50
CA GLY A 477 23.40 0.50 -3.48
C GLY A 477 24.05 -0.03 -4.73
N CYS A 478 25.38 0.00 -4.77
CA CYS A 478 26.14 -0.59 -5.87
C CYS A 478 26.36 -2.08 -5.60
N PRO A 479 26.24 -2.96 -6.60
CA PRO A 479 26.55 -4.38 -6.47
C PRO A 479 27.97 -4.60 -5.92
N VAL A 480 28.13 -5.65 -5.08
CA VAL A 480 29.39 -5.93 -4.35
C VAL A 480 30.58 -6.08 -5.27
N ASP A 481 30.41 -6.71 -6.42
CA ASP A 481 31.46 -6.92 -7.41
C ASP A 481 32.06 -5.62 -7.96
N PHE A 482 31.36 -4.50 -7.77
CA PHE A 482 31.71 -3.17 -8.24
C PHE A 482 31.93 -2.15 -7.13
N SER A 483 31.73 -2.52 -5.86
CA SER A 483 31.85 -1.60 -4.71
C SER A 483 33.23 -0.98 -4.54
N ASN A 484 34.26 -1.58 -5.12
CA ASN A 484 35.66 -1.17 -4.99
C ASN A 484 36.10 -0.11 -6.00
N LEU A 485 35.25 0.32 -6.93
CA LEU A 485 35.63 1.29 -7.95
C LEU A 485 35.56 2.76 -7.50
N GLY A 486 35.03 3.03 -6.30
CA GLY A 486 35.16 4.30 -5.55
C GLY A 486 34.30 5.48 -5.99
N GLY A 487 33.64 5.42 -7.15
CA GLY A 487 32.88 6.55 -7.73
C GLY A 487 31.37 6.55 -7.50
N GLY A 488 30.84 5.52 -6.85
CA GLY A 488 29.38 5.31 -6.75
C GLY A 488 28.79 4.72 -8.02
N CYS A 489 27.45 4.60 -8.06
CA CYS A 489 26.76 4.06 -9.23
C CYS A 489 25.48 4.83 -9.56
N HIS A 490 25.12 4.79 -10.84
CA HIS A 490 23.84 5.30 -11.35
C HIS A 490 22.92 4.15 -11.72
N ILE A 491 21.63 4.31 -11.48
CA ILE A 491 20.59 3.38 -11.92
C ILE A 491 19.72 4.14 -12.90
N LEU A 492 19.54 3.56 -14.09
CA LEU A 492 18.72 4.12 -15.17
C LEU A 492 17.44 3.33 -15.36
N GLY A 493 16.41 3.99 -15.83
CA GLY A 493 15.25 3.31 -16.39
C GLY A 493 15.64 2.46 -17.61
N ASN A 494 14.89 1.39 -17.84
CA ASN A 494 15.09 0.45 -18.93
C ASN A 494 13.81 0.35 -19.78
N PRO A 495 13.82 0.86 -21.02
CA PRO A 495 12.65 0.80 -21.90
C PRO A 495 12.35 -0.62 -22.41
N ASP A 496 13.27 -1.58 -22.25
CA ASP A 496 13.13 -2.97 -22.73
C ASP A 496 12.61 -3.91 -21.61
N LEU A 497 12.10 -3.37 -20.50
CA LEU A 497 11.51 -4.19 -19.43
C LEU A 497 10.26 -4.93 -19.90
N GLU A 498 10.18 -6.20 -19.54
CA GLU A 498 9.00 -7.03 -19.70
C GLU A 498 8.07 -6.93 -18.48
N HIS A 499 6.84 -7.43 -18.63
CA HIS A 499 5.88 -7.51 -17.53
C HIS A 499 6.35 -8.51 -16.46
N GLU A 500 6.22 -8.13 -15.19
CA GLU A 500 6.24 -9.11 -14.10
C GLU A 500 5.02 -10.01 -14.22
N THR A 501 5.19 -11.31 -14.01
CA THR A 501 4.08 -12.26 -14.09
C THR A 501 4.06 -13.20 -12.89
N SER A 502 2.86 -13.62 -12.48
CA SER A 502 2.69 -14.64 -11.45
C SER A 502 1.66 -15.68 -11.86
N VAL A 503 1.91 -16.95 -11.48
CA VAL A 503 0.92 -18.02 -11.58
C VAL A 503 0.41 -18.32 -10.18
N ASN A 504 -0.81 -17.88 -9.92
CA ASN A 504 -1.48 -18.00 -8.63
C ASN A 504 -2.34 -19.26 -8.61
N LYS A 505 -2.17 -20.11 -7.61
CA LYS A 505 -2.91 -21.35 -7.39
C LYS A 505 -3.47 -21.35 -5.99
N GLU A 506 -4.72 -21.75 -5.82
CA GLU A 506 -5.30 -21.89 -4.49
C GLU A 506 -6.33 -23.01 -4.43
N ILE A 507 -6.50 -23.55 -3.23
CA ILE A 507 -7.58 -24.46 -2.87
C ILE A 507 -8.03 -24.14 -1.46
N GLY A 508 -9.35 -23.99 -1.26
CA GLY A 508 -9.93 -23.66 0.03
C GLY A 508 -11.20 -24.47 0.31
N VAL A 509 -11.50 -24.58 1.59
CA VAL A 509 -12.73 -25.18 2.10
C VAL A 509 -13.37 -24.20 3.06
N ASN A 510 -14.66 -23.93 2.86
CA ASN A 510 -15.48 -23.12 3.75
C ASN A 510 -16.62 -23.96 4.32
N TYR A 511 -16.83 -23.86 5.63
CA TYR A 511 -17.95 -24.45 6.35
C TYR A 511 -18.83 -23.37 6.95
N THR A 512 -20.12 -23.46 6.74
CA THR A 512 -21.11 -22.56 7.35
C THR A 512 -22.30 -23.39 7.83
N ASN A 513 -22.78 -23.16 9.05
CA ASN A 513 -23.99 -23.81 9.57
C ASN A 513 -25.13 -22.80 9.81
N GLU A 514 -26.32 -23.33 10.13
CA GLU A 514 -27.52 -22.51 10.42
C GLU A 514 -27.39 -21.70 11.72
N GLU A 515 -26.49 -22.08 12.62
CA GLU A 515 -26.24 -21.39 13.90
C GLU A 515 -25.31 -20.17 13.75
N GLY A 516 -24.81 -19.89 12.51
CA GLY A 516 -23.92 -18.78 12.21
C GLY A 516 -22.42 -19.10 12.36
N LEU A 517 -22.03 -20.34 12.67
CA LEU A 517 -20.62 -20.74 12.61
C LEU A 517 -20.15 -20.68 11.16
N ASN A 518 -19.09 -19.90 10.90
CA ASN A 518 -18.38 -19.85 9.62
C ASN A 518 -16.90 -20.13 9.85
N ALA A 519 -16.33 -21.07 9.11
CA ALA A 519 -14.91 -21.41 9.19
C ALA A 519 -14.36 -21.68 7.80
N GLY A 520 -13.25 -21.06 7.45
CA GLY A 520 -12.59 -21.22 6.17
C GLY A 520 -11.09 -21.42 6.31
N ILE A 521 -10.53 -22.24 5.42
CA ILE A 521 -9.08 -22.40 5.27
C ILE A 521 -8.74 -22.49 3.78
N THR A 522 -7.71 -21.80 3.37
CA THR A 522 -7.21 -21.79 1.98
C THR A 522 -5.70 -21.99 2.00
N TYR A 523 -5.22 -22.92 1.20
CA TYR A 523 -3.82 -23.03 0.82
C TYR A 523 -3.61 -22.25 -0.46
N PHE A 524 -2.56 -21.41 -0.52
CA PHE A 524 -2.16 -20.69 -1.71
C PHE A 524 -0.69 -20.95 -2.07
N HIS A 525 -0.40 -20.88 -3.37
CA HIS A 525 0.95 -20.99 -3.91
C HIS A 525 1.08 -20.14 -5.17
N ASN A 526 2.04 -19.22 -5.17
CA ASN A 526 2.27 -18.27 -6.23
C ASN A 526 3.70 -18.45 -6.77
N ASP A 527 3.82 -18.80 -8.04
CA ASP A 527 5.09 -18.78 -8.77
C ASP A 527 5.22 -17.40 -9.45
N TYR A 528 6.24 -16.66 -9.09
CA TYR A 528 6.49 -15.31 -9.58
C TYR A 528 7.66 -15.32 -10.55
N LYS A 529 7.52 -14.66 -11.71
CA LYS A 529 8.53 -14.58 -12.75
C LYS A 529 8.72 -13.15 -13.23
N ASP A 530 9.93 -12.89 -13.71
CA ASP A 530 10.30 -11.62 -14.34
C ASP A 530 10.08 -10.42 -13.42
N LYS A 531 10.27 -10.60 -12.09
CA LYS A 531 10.21 -9.50 -11.12
C LYS A 531 11.21 -8.41 -11.53
N ILE A 532 10.78 -7.15 -11.48
CA ILE A 532 11.66 -6.04 -11.82
C ILE A 532 12.52 -5.67 -10.62
N GLY A 533 13.82 -5.75 -10.79
CA GLY A 533 14.83 -5.39 -9.81
C GLY A 533 15.95 -4.54 -10.41
N THR A 534 16.87 -4.07 -9.58
CA THR A 534 18.09 -3.42 -10.06
C THR A 534 19.17 -4.47 -10.28
N GLY A 535 19.78 -4.48 -11.45
CA GLY A 535 20.65 -5.54 -11.89
C GLY A 535 22.11 -5.19 -12.08
N ASN A 536 22.91 -6.23 -12.30
CA ASN A 536 24.25 -6.09 -12.79
C ASN A 536 24.21 -5.64 -14.26
N VAL A 537 24.92 -4.58 -14.56
CA VAL A 537 25.09 -4.11 -15.94
C VAL A 537 26.36 -4.72 -16.53
N PRO A 538 26.36 -5.02 -17.84
CA PRO A 538 27.55 -5.46 -18.51
C PRO A 538 28.75 -4.53 -18.29
N PRO A 539 30.00 -5.04 -18.28
CA PRO A 539 31.22 -4.24 -18.05
C PRO A 539 31.38 -3.04 -18.99
N GLU A 540 30.78 -3.07 -20.16
CA GLU A 540 30.79 -1.96 -21.13
C GLU A 540 30.12 -0.68 -20.65
N TYR A 541 29.31 -0.73 -19.58
CA TYR A 541 28.71 0.43 -18.94
C TYR A 541 29.49 0.94 -17.72
N VAL A 542 30.70 0.45 -17.52
CA VAL A 542 31.65 1.02 -16.56
C VAL A 542 32.40 2.15 -17.26
N LEU A 543 32.09 3.38 -16.87
CA LEU A 543 32.70 4.56 -17.48
C LEU A 543 34.00 4.91 -16.74
N PRO A 544 35.11 5.18 -17.45
CA PRO A 544 36.36 5.58 -16.81
C PRO A 544 36.21 6.92 -16.08
N GLY A 545 36.78 7.06 -14.90
CA GLY A 545 36.88 8.30 -14.15
C GLY A 545 37.82 9.32 -14.81
N GLU A 546 37.75 10.59 -14.40
CA GLU A 546 38.61 11.65 -14.91
C GLU A 546 40.12 11.39 -14.61
N GLU A 547 41.01 11.76 -15.54
CA GLU A 547 42.48 11.79 -15.30
C GLU A 547 42.77 12.76 -14.15
N GLY A 548 43.09 12.22 -12.99
CA GLY A 548 43.41 13.02 -11.79
C GLY A 548 42.89 12.48 -10.47
N GLY A 549 42.20 11.35 -10.45
CA GLY A 549 41.92 10.60 -9.23
C GLY A 549 40.48 10.36 -8.89
N GLU A 550 39.52 10.58 -9.76
CA GLU A 550 38.15 10.11 -9.56
C GLU A 550 37.96 8.71 -10.14
N ALA A 551 37.29 7.87 -9.35
CA ALA A 551 37.07 6.48 -9.65
C ALA A 551 36.03 6.29 -10.75
N ASN A 552 36.07 5.14 -11.40
CA ASN A 552 35.14 4.75 -12.44
C ASN A 552 33.70 4.86 -11.97
N VAL A 553 32.83 5.43 -12.80
CA VAL A 553 31.38 5.50 -12.57
C VAL A 553 30.74 4.27 -13.16
N GLN A 554 29.87 3.63 -12.39
CA GLN A 554 29.14 2.46 -12.82
C GLN A 554 27.69 2.83 -13.10
N VAL A 555 27.14 2.27 -14.17
CA VAL A 555 25.76 2.49 -14.58
C VAL A 555 25.04 1.17 -14.63
N PHE A 556 23.95 1.07 -13.88
CA PHE A 556 23.05 -0.07 -13.82
C PHE A 556 21.70 0.29 -14.45
N GLN A 557 20.96 -0.73 -14.85
CA GLN A 557 19.59 -0.58 -15.32
C GLN A 557 18.65 -1.49 -14.52
N TRP A 558 17.38 -1.16 -14.52
CA TRP A 558 16.32 -2.07 -14.10
C TRP A 558 16.29 -3.29 -15.05
N PHE A 559 16.04 -4.46 -14.50
CA PHE A 559 15.98 -5.70 -15.28
C PHE A 559 14.98 -6.68 -14.67
N ASN A 560 14.57 -7.68 -15.45
CA ASN A 560 13.68 -8.72 -14.99
C ASN A 560 14.46 -9.86 -14.31
N VAL A 561 14.16 -10.13 -13.04
CA VAL A 561 14.75 -11.21 -12.22
C VAL A 561 13.98 -12.51 -12.43
N PRO A 562 14.63 -13.68 -12.52
CA PRO A 562 13.99 -14.87 -13.06
C PRO A 562 12.83 -15.44 -12.27
N GLU A 563 12.94 -15.72 -10.96
CA GLU A 563 11.93 -16.50 -10.23
C GLU A 563 11.88 -16.20 -8.73
N ALA A 564 10.63 -16.13 -8.18
CA ALA A 564 10.37 -16.16 -6.75
C ALA A 564 9.15 -17.05 -6.45
N VAL A 565 9.06 -17.57 -5.24
CA VAL A 565 7.95 -18.42 -4.79
C VAL A 565 7.40 -17.93 -3.46
N ILE A 566 6.07 -17.92 -3.37
CA ILE A 566 5.37 -17.59 -2.14
C ILE A 566 4.27 -18.63 -1.92
N SER A 567 4.21 -19.23 -0.74
CA SER A 567 3.14 -20.15 -0.38
C SER A 567 2.74 -20.03 1.09
N GLY A 568 1.50 -20.40 1.41
CA GLY A 568 1.01 -20.29 2.77
C GLY A 568 -0.41 -20.84 2.95
N LEU A 569 -0.85 -20.72 4.19
CA LEU A 569 -2.22 -21.01 4.62
C LEU A 569 -2.85 -19.74 5.17
N GLU A 570 -4.09 -19.48 4.80
CA GLU A 570 -4.90 -18.41 5.38
C GLU A 570 -6.27 -18.93 5.75
N GLY A 571 -6.89 -18.34 6.77
CA GLY A 571 -8.20 -18.78 7.17
C GLY A 571 -8.91 -17.82 8.11
N ASN A 572 -10.18 -18.13 8.31
CA ASN A 572 -11.07 -17.37 9.17
C ASN A 572 -11.95 -18.30 10.00
N LEU A 573 -12.36 -17.84 11.16
CA LEU A 573 -13.38 -18.44 12.02
C LEU A 573 -14.29 -17.33 12.52
N LEU A 574 -15.60 -17.51 12.39
CA LEU A 574 -16.64 -16.74 13.05
C LEU A 574 -17.47 -17.73 13.88
N PHE A 575 -17.50 -17.55 15.19
CA PHE A 575 -18.16 -18.46 16.13
C PHE A 575 -19.09 -17.68 17.05
N PRO A 576 -20.42 -17.79 16.89
CA PRO A 576 -21.40 -17.28 17.86
C PRO A 576 -21.32 -18.11 19.14
N VAL A 577 -20.63 -17.58 20.15
CA VAL A 577 -20.45 -18.27 21.45
C VAL A 577 -21.79 -18.34 22.19
N THR A 578 -22.55 -17.24 22.15
CA THR A 578 -23.92 -17.13 22.66
C THR A 578 -24.70 -16.18 21.73
N SER A 579 -25.98 -15.93 22.03
CA SER A 579 -26.76 -14.92 21.28
C SER A 579 -26.25 -13.48 21.43
N THR A 580 -25.35 -13.22 22.36
CA THR A 580 -24.80 -11.88 22.67
C THR A 580 -23.26 -11.82 22.60
N ILE A 581 -22.59 -12.97 22.44
CA ILE A 581 -21.14 -13.04 22.37
C ILE A 581 -20.74 -13.73 21.07
N GLU A 582 -19.94 -13.05 20.29
CA GLU A 582 -19.36 -13.54 19.04
C GLU A 582 -17.82 -13.55 19.14
N TRP A 583 -17.20 -14.57 18.63
CA TRP A 583 -15.75 -14.68 18.49
C TRP A 583 -15.38 -14.81 17.02
N SER A 584 -14.56 -13.90 16.52
CA SER A 584 -13.99 -13.97 15.19
C SER A 584 -12.46 -14.08 15.26
N THR A 585 -11.87 -14.83 14.34
CA THR A 585 -10.42 -14.98 14.22
C THR A 585 -10.03 -15.12 12.76
N ASN A 586 -9.03 -14.37 12.34
CA ASN A 586 -8.36 -14.49 11.05
C ASN A 586 -6.91 -14.90 11.29
N PHE A 587 -6.36 -15.77 10.43
CA PHE A 587 -4.96 -16.16 10.53
C PHE A 587 -4.31 -16.30 9.16
N THR A 588 -3.00 -16.15 9.15
CA THR A 588 -2.12 -16.42 8.00
C THR A 588 -0.88 -17.12 8.50
N VAL A 589 -0.42 -18.14 7.79
CA VAL A 589 0.86 -18.83 8.04
C VAL A 589 1.62 -18.85 6.72
N MET A 590 2.79 -18.25 6.71
CA MET A 590 3.70 -18.28 5.56
C MET A 590 4.51 -19.59 5.61
N LEU A 591 4.49 -20.34 4.52
CA LEU A 591 5.26 -21.59 4.39
C LEU A 591 6.53 -21.37 3.58
N GLU A 592 6.50 -20.43 2.65
CA GLU A 592 7.63 -20.09 1.80
C GLU A 592 7.45 -18.66 1.29
N SER A 593 8.52 -17.86 1.32
CA SER A 593 8.61 -16.53 0.69
C SER A 593 10.06 -16.31 0.30
N GLU A 594 10.44 -16.66 -0.94
CA GLU A 594 11.84 -16.71 -1.34
C GLU A 594 12.05 -16.22 -2.77
N ASP A 595 13.01 -15.33 -2.95
CA ASP A 595 13.63 -15.03 -4.24
C ASP A 595 14.66 -16.12 -4.53
N LYS A 596 14.37 -16.96 -5.54
CA LYS A 596 15.19 -18.13 -5.87
C LYS A 596 16.58 -17.80 -6.44
N SER A 597 16.78 -16.57 -6.86
CA SER A 597 18.08 -16.12 -7.37
C SER A 597 19.05 -15.72 -6.24
N THR A 598 18.52 -15.22 -5.15
CA THR A 598 19.29 -14.68 -4.02
C THR A 598 19.18 -15.52 -2.74
N GLY A 599 18.13 -16.37 -2.63
CA GLY A 599 17.79 -17.08 -1.41
C GLY A 599 17.27 -16.15 -0.29
N GLN A 600 16.94 -14.90 -0.60
CA GLN A 600 16.43 -13.92 0.36
C GLN A 600 14.90 -13.90 0.36
N PRO A 601 14.25 -13.47 1.45
CA PRO A 601 12.81 -13.27 1.48
C PRO A 601 12.36 -12.31 0.38
N LEU A 602 11.23 -12.61 -0.28
CA LEU A 602 10.64 -11.72 -1.27
C LEU A 602 10.06 -10.46 -0.63
N SER A 603 9.45 -10.62 0.54
CA SER A 603 8.92 -9.55 1.39
C SER A 603 9.20 -9.91 2.85
N ILE A 604 9.51 -8.91 3.67
CA ILE A 604 9.74 -9.11 5.10
C ILE A 604 8.38 -9.11 5.81
N VAL A 605 7.85 -10.30 6.04
CA VAL A 605 6.55 -10.53 6.67
C VAL A 605 6.70 -11.52 7.81
N PRO A 606 5.86 -11.46 8.85
CA PRO A 606 5.86 -12.44 9.93
C PRO A 606 5.59 -13.86 9.41
N ASP A 607 6.20 -14.88 10.03
CA ASP A 607 5.94 -16.28 9.73
C ASP A 607 4.48 -16.64 9.83
N TYR A 608 3.79 -16.05 10.81
CA TYR A 608 2.34 -16.14 10.93
C TYR A 608 1.74 -14.91 11.58
N THR A 609 0.45 -14.70 11.32
CA THR A 609 -0.36 -13.68 11.99
C THR A 609 -1.67 -14.30 12.48
N VAL A 610 -2.13 -13.89 13.67
CA VAL A 610 -3.44 -14.26 14.22
C VAL A 610 -4.14 -13.01 14.73
N ASN A 611 -5.28 -12.70 14.15
CA ASN A 611 -6.11 -11.56 14.52
C ASN A 611 -7.42 -12.07 15.12
N SER A 612 -7.62 -11.90 16.41
CA SER A 612 -8.80 -12.39 17.13
C SER A 612 -9.59 -11.25 17.73
N LEU A 613 -10.90 -11.36 17.70
CA LEU A 613 -11.84 -10.39 18.25
C LEU A 613 -12.99 -11.12 18.96
N ILE A 614 -13.31 -10.69 20.16
CA ILE A 614 -14.50 -11.08 20.91
C ILE A 614 -15.37 -9.83 21.06
N SER A 615 -16.60 -9.91 20.55
CA SER A 615 -17.63 -8.90 20.73
C SER A 615 -18.66 -9.41 21.72
N TRP A 616 -19.08 -8.57 22.65
CA TRP A 616 -20.11 -8.84 23.64
C TRP A 616 -21.14 -7.71 23.68
N GLN A 617 -22.35 -7.99 23.20
CA GLN A 617 -23.51 -7.12 23.40
C GLN A 617 -23.95 -7.21 24.88
N ALA A 618 -23.34 -6.37 25.73
CA ALA A 618 -23.57 -6.40 27.17
C ALA A 618 -24.97 -5.91 27.57
N THR A 619 -25.50 -4.92 26.83
CA THR A 619 -26.89 -4.43 26.89
C THR A 619 -27.34 -4.01 25.50
N ASP A 620 -28.59 -3.66 25.31
CA ASP A 620 -29.12 -3.14 24.04
C ASP A 620 -28.33 -1.89 23.54
N ALA A 621 -27.77 -1.12 24.46
CA ALA A 621 -27.05 0.13 24.20
C ALA A 621 -25.52 0.01 24.28
N LEU A 622 -24.97 -1.08 24.80
CA LEU A 622 -23.52 -1.22 25.07
C LEU A 622 -22.97 -2.51 24.48
N GLU A 623 -22.04 -2.36 23.55
CA GLU A 623 -21.18 -3.42 23.03
C GLU A 623 -19.75 -3.24 23.56
N LEU A 624 -19.15 -4.31 24.05
CA LEU A 624 -17.75 -4.38 24.47
C LEU A 624 -17.00 -5.29 23.53
N VAL A 625 -15.83 -4.82 23.07
CA VAL A 625 -15.00 -5.56 22.10
C VAL A 625 -13.60 -5.69 22.67
N LEU A 626 -13.10 -6.92 22.71
CA LEU A 626 -11.70 -7.24 23.00
C LEU A 626 -11.06 -7.77 21.72
N SER A 627 -9.98 -7.18 21.27
CA SER A 627 -9.21 -7.65 20.12
C SER A 627 -7.75 -7.87 20.46
N ALA A 628 -7.15 -8.86 19.82
CA ALA A 628 -5.74 -9.18 19.92
C ALA A 628 -5.18 -9.45 18.53
N GLN A 629 -4.07 -8.80 18.20
CA GLN A 629 -3.29 -9.00 16.97
C GLN A 629 -1.95 -9.59 17.38
N HIS A 630 -1.71 -10.84 17.04
CA HIS A 630 -0.46 -11.53 17.30
C HIS A 630 0.32 -11.71 16.00
N TYR A 631 1.57 -11.27 16.01
CA TYR A 631 2.52 -11.39 14.92
C TYR A 631 3.62 -12.36 15.37
N GLY A 632 3.88 -13.39 14.57
CA GLY A 632 4.99 -14.31 14.76
C GLY A 632 6.34 -13.62 14.54
N GLU A 633 7.40 -14.40 14.67
CA GLU A 633 8.74 -13.95 14.35
C GLU A 633 8.83 -13.46 12.90
N THR A 634 9.62 -12.41 12.68
CA THR A 634 9.91 -11.91 11.34
C THR A 634 11.40 -11.96 11.11
N GLU A 635 11.83 -12.82 10.19
CA GLU A 635 13.25 -13.00 9.86
C GLU A 635 13.79 -11.79 9.10
N SER A 636 14.99 -11.37 9.46
CA SER A 636 15.74 -10.35 8.75
C SER A 636 16.47 -10.96 7.55
N PRO A 637 16.57 -10.26 6.41
CA PRO A 637 17.38 -10.73 5.30
C PRO A 637 18.85 -10.76 5.70
N THR A 638 19.59 -11.78 5.27
CA THR A 638 21.01 -11.94 5.56
C THR A 638 21.93 -11.25 4.56
N ALA A 639 21.38 -10.85 3.41
CA ALA A 639 22.11 -10.11 2.39
C ALA A 639 21.20 -9.14 1.62
N SER A 640 21.75 -8.03 1.21
CA SER A 640 21.07 -7.07 0.33
C SER A 640 20.89 -7.68 -1.06
N VAL A 641 19.65 -7.73 -1.54
CA VAL A 641 19.34 -8.21 -2.90
C VAL A 641 19.98 -7.38 -4.01
N ASN A 642 20.24 -6.11 -3.75
CA ASN A 642 20.79 -5.19 -4.74
C ASN A 642 22.33 -5.25 -4.78
N SER A 643 22.96 -5.32 -3.61
CA SER A 643 24.44 -5.22 -3.52
C SER A 643 25.10 -6.54 -3.14
N GLY A 644 24.35 -7.55 -2.67
CA GLY A 644 24.91 -8.76 -2.08
C GLY A 644 25.66 -8.52 -0.76
N ALA A 645 25.65 -7.28 -0.25
CA ALA A 645 26.32 -6.96 1.02
C ALA A 645 25.61 -7.70 2.17
N VAL A 646 26.41 -8.26 3.09
CA VAL A 646 25.89 -8.93 4.29
C VAL A 646 25.11 -7.91 5.12
N ILE A 647 23.93 -8.30 5.56
CA ILE A 647 23.09 -7.59 6.51
C ILE A 647 23.28 -8.29 7.85
N GLU A 648 23.72 -7.52 8.85
CA GLU A 648 23.80 -7.94 10.25
C GLU A 648 22.70 -7.21 11.01
N ALA A 649 21.51 -7.79 11.01
CA ALA A 649 20.34 -7.23 11.71
C ALA A 649 19.63 -8.35 12.47
N ASP A 650 19.10 -8.02 13.63
CA ASP A 650 18.33 -8.94 14.44
C ASP A 650 16.96 -9.21 13.82
N ASP A 651 16.45 -10.43 14.04
CA ASP A 651 15.09 -10.78 13.72
C ASP A 651 14.13 -10.04 14.66
N ARG A 652 12.92 -9.79 14.22
CA ARG A 652 11.89 -9.25 15.10
C ARG A 652 11.22 -10.39 15.85
N GLU A 653 11.29 -10.35 17.17
CA GLU A 653 10.58 -11.30 18.01
C GLU A 653 9.05 -11.19 17.86
N ALA A 654 8.35 -12.28 18.14
CA ALA A 654 6.89 -12.30 18.14
C ALA A 654 6.32 -11.34 19.18
N TYR A 655 5.24 -10.62 18.82
CA TYR A 655 4.60 -9.66 19.72
C TYR A 655 3.07 -9.68 19.60
N THR A 656 2.37 -9.12 20.58
CA THR A 656 0.91 -9.08 20.62
C THR A 656 0.39 -7.69 21.00
N ILE A 657 -0.41 -7.11 20.13
CA ILE A 657 -1.14 -5.86 20.43
C ILE A 657 -2.57 -6.23 20.82
N THR A 658 -2.98 -5.84 22.03
CA THR A 658 -4.32 -6.09 22.56
C THR A 658 -5.06 -4.76 22.74
N ASN A 659 -6.31 -4.70 22.27
CA ASN A 659 -7.14 -3.51 22.39
C ASN A 659 -8.47 -3.85 23.07
N ILE A 660 -9.01 -2.89 23.80
CA ILE A 660 -10.38 -2.97 24.30
C ILE A 660 -11.16 -1.75 23.80
N ASN A 661 -12.39 -1.98 23.37
CA ASN A 661 -13.26 -0.96 22.83
C ASN A 661 -14.67 -1.08 23.43
N ALA A 662 -15.31 0.05 23.70
CA ALA A 662 -16.67 0.16 24.16
C ALA A 662 -17.46 1.07 23.22
N ILE A 663 -18.52 0.53 22.63
CA ILE A 663 -19.44 1.23 21.74
C ILE A 663 -20.73 1.46 22.53
N TYR A 664 -21.10 2.71 22.75
CA TYR A 664 -22.27 3.07 23.52
C TYR A 664 -23.24 3.94 22.72
N ALA A 665 -24.41 3.39 22.42
CA ALA A 665 -25.53 4.13 21.84
C ALA A 665 -26.26 4.90 22.97
N PHE A 666 -26.03 6.22 23.07
CA PHE A 666 -26.66 7.05 24.07
C PHE A 666 -28.17 7.21 23.78
N ASP A 667 -28.50 7.40 22.52
CA ASP A 667 -29.89 7.41 22.00
C ASP A 667 -29.85 6.98 20.50
N GLU A 668 -30.94 7.17 19.78
CA GLU A 668 -31.11 6.79 18.38
C GLU A 668 -30.19 7.58 17.43
N ASN A 669 -29.69 8.74 17.89
CA ASN A 669 -28.90 9.68 17.08
C ASN A 669 -27.43 9.78 17.51
N LEU A 670 -27.16 9.63 18.83
CA LEU A 670 -25.83 9.87 19.40
C LEU A 670 -25.18 8.59 19.90
N SER A 671 -23.98 8.31 19.39
CA SER A 671 -23.16 7.19 19.83
C SER A 671 -21.76 7.65 20.22
N PHE A 672 -21.16 6.92 21.14
CA PHE A 672 -19.79 7.10 21.60
C PHE A 672 -18.99 5.82 21.37
N ASN A 673 -17.72 6.00 21.01
CA ASN A 673 -16.76 4.92 20.94
C ASN A 673 -15.55 5.30 21.80
N VAL A 674 -15.23 4.46 22.78
CA VAL A 674 -14.10 4.65 23.70
C VAL A 674 -13.19 3.44 23.61
N SER A 675 -11.93 3.65 23.25
CA SER A 675 -10.98 2.56 23.07
C SER A 675 -9.69 2.80 23.86
N VAL A 676 -9.13 1.72 24.40
CA VAL A 676 -7.73 1.68 24.83
C VAL A 676 -7.01 0.76 23.86
N LYS A 677 -6.20 1.35 23.00
CA LYS A 677 -5.33 0.62 22.08
C LYS A 677 -4.05 0.24 22.81
N ASN A 678 -3.46 -0.89 22.42
CA ASN A 678 -2.27 -1.46 23.05
C ASN A 678 -2.37 -1.49 24.58
N LEU A 679 -3.40 -2.19 25.09
CA LEU A 679 -3.78 -2.22 26.51
C LEU A 679 -2.62 -2.55 27.46
N PHE A 680 -1.73 -3.46 27.04
CA PHE A 680 -0.59 -3.92 27.84
C PHE A 680 0.68 -3.10 27.60
N ASN A 681 0.63 -2.08 26.75
CA ASN A 681 1.75 -1.21 26.39
C ASN A 681 2.95 -2.00 25.84
N GLU A 682 2.67 -2.93 24.92
CA GLU A 682 3.72 -3.63 24.18
C GLU A 682 4.58 -2.62 23.42
N SER A 683 5.88 -2.67 23.60
CA SER A 683 6.80 -1.71 23.00
C SER A 683 7.51 -2.33 21.81
N VAL A 684 7.07 -1.96 20.61
CA VAL A 684 7.65 -2.40 19.35
C VAL A 684 8.32 -1.22 18.67
N LYS A 685 9.64 -1.16 18.74
CA LYS A 685 10.43 -0.02 18.28
C LYS A 685 11.28 -0.37 17.07
N ARG A 686 11.57 0.65 16.28
CA ARG A 686 12.56 0.57 15.22
C ARG A 686 13.94 0.45 15.85
N GLU A 687 14.69 -0.56 15.45
CA GLU A 687 16.08 -0.74 15.77
C GLU A 687 16.94 -0.30 14.58
N GLY A 688 18.11 0.26 14.84
CA GLY A 688 18.98 0.76 13.78
C GLY A 688 18.48 2.02 13.08
N THR A 689 19.37 2.62 12.31
CA THR A 689 19.16 3.90 11.64
C THR A 689 18.94 3.74 10.13
N GLN A 690 19.30 2.60 9.58
CA GLN A 690 19.16 2.28 8.15
C GLN A 690 18.26 1.06 7.98
N ALA A 691 17.47 1.03 6.92
CA ALA A 691 16.63 -0.12 6.61
C ALA A 691 17.44 -1.43 6.51
N SER A 692 18.64 -1.37 5.90
CA SER A 692 19.53 -2.53 5.77
C SER A 692 20.12 -2.99 7.10
N ASN A 693 20.29 -2.10 8.07
CA ASN A 693 20.81 -2.44 9.39
C ASN A 693 19.71 -2.84 10.37
N ALA A 694 18.51 -2.33 10.14
CA ALA A 694 17.35 -2.63 10.97
C ALA A 694 16.68 -3.97 10.60
N GLY A 695 16.94 -4.52 9.41
CA GLY A 695 16.34 -5.78 8.96
C GLY A 695 14.82 -5.78 9.07
N ALA A 696 14.28 -6.67 9.89
CA ALA A 696 12.84 -6.73 10.22
C ALA A 696 12.39 -5.62 11.18
N ASN A 697 13.33 -4.97 11.87
CA ASN A 697 13.05 -3.97 12.93
C ASN A 697 13.02 -2.53 12.39
N THR A 698 12.32 -2.28 11.28
CA THR A 698 12.33 -0.98 10.57
C THR A 698 11.24 -0.01 10.98
N PHE A 699 10.31 -0.39 11.85
CA PHE A 699 9.13 0.42 12.19
C PHE A 699 8.79 0.38 13.68
N ASN A 700 8.02 1.39 14.10
CA ASN A 700 7.39 1.42 15.42
C ASN A 700 5.92 1.01 15.30
N GLU A 701 5.42 0.19 16.24
CA GLU A 701 3.98 0.13 16.52
C GLU A 701 3.64 1.19 17.59
N PRO A 702 2.41 1.77 17.55
CA PRO A 702 1.97 2.72 18.58
C PRO A 702 1.97 2.08 19.98
N GLU A 703 2.49 2.80 20.95
CA GLU A 703 2.33 2.44 22.35
C GLU A 703 0.87 2.65 22.81
N ARG A 704 0.58 2.48 24.10
CA ARG A 704 -0.79 2.61 24.59
C ARG A 704 -1.36 3.99 24.30
N SER A 705 -2.56 3.99 23.72
CA SER A 705 -3.32 5.21 23.45
C SER A 705 -4.78 5.09 23.87
N PHE A 706 -5.42 6.24 24.06
CA PHE A 706 -6.82 6.37 24.46
C PHE A 706 -7.59 7.10 23.35
N LEU A 707 -8.53 6.43 22.74
CA LEU A 707 -9.38 6.98 21.68
C LEU A 707 -10.77 7.28 22.25
N LEU A 708 -11.26 8.47 21.93
CA LEU A 708 -12.66 8.87 22.13
C LEU A 708 -13.23 9.38 20.82
N SER A 709 -14.33 8.80 20.40
CA SER A 709 -15.10 9.25 19.24
C SER A 709 -16.56 9.48 19.64
N ALA A 710 -17.18 10.51 19.08
CA ALA A 710 -18.61 10.79 19.19
C ALA A 710 -19.18 10.98 17.80
N THR A 711 -20.23 10.25 17.48
CA THR A 711 -20.95 10.33 16.18
C THR A 711 -22.39 10.74 16.44
N TYR A 712 -22.82 11.82 15.80
CA TYR A 712 -24.22 12.24 15.78
C TYR A 712 -24.80 12.06 14.38
N GLN A 713 -25.91 11.34 14.30
CA GLN A 713 -26.60 11.04 13.05
C GLN A 713 -28.00 11.67 13.08
N PHE A 714 -28.37 12.37 11.98
CA PHE A 714 -29.66 13.04 11.82
C PHE A 714 -30.63 12.19 11.02
#